data_597be4d28a7eecfcac80d1041b1025ce
#
_entry.id   597be4d28a7eecfcac80d1041b1025ce
#
_cell.length_a   1.000
_cell.length_b   1.000
_cell.length_c   1.000
_cell.angle_alpha   90.00
_cell.angle_beta   90.00
_cell.angle_gamma   90.00
#
_symmetry.space_group_name_H-M   'P 1'
#
loop_
_entity.id
_entity.type
_entity.pdbx_description
1 polymer ?
#
loop_
_entity_poly.entity_id
_entity_poly.type
_entity_poly.pdbx_seq_one_letter_code
_entity_poly.pdbx_strand_id
1 'polypeptide(L)'
;MQIFFKVYIYCAPVAEKPSLAESLSKLLAPKGQFITHKRTTPVHEWTGQFRDQSAEFQFTSVTGHVYGLDFTKEHNSWDIDPLQLFDAKTIKLESNPKMKMTYHLQNMAKGIDYLVLWLDCDREGENICFEVIDNCLQYMKQPSTGNKMSHVLRAKFSAVDARQELDLKVGVAFTRFQTRFFQGKYGNLDSTVISYGPCQTPTLSFCVERHDRIQGFQPESFWSIKVTVKNSDTSTNLTWNRERVFDRQVGHLFFKMTEEAKGNGASLGISPSEAMSIAERLYTQGYISYPRTETSKYPETFDINSVLVQQANHPHWGHYCDDLLKNGYDRPSGGVDVGDHPPITPTRVALESDLHGDTWRVYDFVARNFIGSISAGLKYTTTTVNFLIGKEEFSCKGSSVTSLGFASVMHWMGRADEHIPEFKKGDVLHIESVSITEGKTSPPDYLTEAELIGLMEHHGIGTDASIPVHINNICQRNYVQVSGSSRKLVPTNLGIVLIHGSDVEQQLNLIASGKASHKDVLDYFLKMFERKFEYFTKSIDSMDELFEATFSPLAATGRPLSKCGKCKRYMKYIALKPNRLHCSTCDETYALPLNGNIKLYRELRCPLDDFELVLYSTGSKGTGYPICPYCYNHPPFENYTKGMSCNHCPHPTCPHSMVTNAICPCPESENETDPCKGSLILDATSAPRWKLSCNECNIVSSFVDTVKNVNIIKNDMCECGSVLLKIEFRENQNKEPMTGCVMCDSEIENLLTTRFAWLYN
;
A
#
# COMPACT_ATOMS: atom_id res chain seq x y z
N MET A 1 35.16 -42.35 38.00
CA MET A 1 34.92 -41.36 36.91
C MET A 1 33.43 -41.32 36.65
N GLN A 2 32.70 -40.42 37.33
CA GLN A 2 31.27 -40.23 37.12
C GLN A 2 31.09 -39.40 35.84
N ILE A 3 30.54 -39.97 34.79
CA ILE A 3 30.15 -39.27 33.58
C ILE A 3 28.79 -38.63 33.84
N PHE A 4 28.79 -37.35 34.16
CA PHE A 4 27.56 -36.56 34.20
C PHE A 4 27.12 -36.27 32.77
N PHE A 5 26.12 -37.01 32.28
CA PHE A 5 25.38 -36.61 31.07
C PHE A 5 24.56 -35.34 31.44
N LYS A 6 25.02 -34.20 30.96
CA LYS A 6 24.22 -32.96 31.01
C LYS A 6 23.07 -33.12 30.02
N VAL A 7 21.88 -33.37 30.49
CA VAL A 7 20.68 -33.40 29.63
C VAL A 7 20.29 -31.91 29.37
N TYR A 8 20.42 -31.48 28.13
CA TYR A 8 19.98 -30.18 27.70
C TYR A 8 18.55 -30.25 27.15
N ILE A 9 17.72 -29.28 27.52
CA ILE A 9 16.42 -29.05 26.91
C ILE A 9 16.65 -28.18 25.67
N TYR A 10 16.02 -28.52 24.55
CA TYR A 10 16.08 -27.73 23.31
C TYR A 10 14.84 -26.87 23.17
N CYS A 11 15.02 -25.56 23.13
CA CYS A 11 13.96 -24.57 22.98
C CYS A 11 14.10 -23.83 21.64
N ALA A 12 13.02 -23.76 20.87
CA ALA A 12 12.96 -22.98 19.62
C ALA A 12 11.96 -21.82 19.78
N PRO A 13 12.40 -20.62 20.17
CA PRO A 13 11.59 -19.43 20.07
C PRO A 13 11.46 -18.99 18.60
N VAL A 14 10.25 -18.53 18.22
CA VAL A 14 9.93 -18.00 16.89
C VAL A 14 9.30 -16.61 17.04
N ALA A 15 9.93 -15.61 16.43
CA ALA A 15 9.42 -14.24 16.35
C ALA A 15 8.76 -13.98 14.98
N GLU A 16 7.99 -12.92 14.88
CA GLU A 16 7.34 -12.54 13.62
C GLU A 16 8.33 -12.01 12.57
N LYS A 17 9.39 -11.32 13.03
CA LYS A 17 10.35 -10.63 12.16
C LYS A 17 11.80 -10.93 12.57
N PRO A 18 12.76 -11.00 11.61
CA PRO A 18 14.15 -11.28 11.92
C PRO A 18 14.81 -10.29 12.88
N SER A 19 14.48 -9.00 12.76
CA SER A 19 15.01 -7.95 13.63
C SER A 19 14.54 -8.11 15.10
N LEU A 20 13.30 -8.58 15.29
CA LEU A 20 12.76 -8.86 16.60
C LEU A 20 13.45 -10.07 17.23
N ALA A 21 13.67 -11.15 16.45
CA ALA A 21 14.41 -12.32 16.91
C ALA A 21 15.83 -11.94 17.36
N GLU A 22 16.53 -11.10 16.61
CA GLU A 22 17.87 -10.63 16.98
C GLU A 22 17.85 -9.78 18.25
N SER A 23 16.92 -8.83 18.37
CA SER A 23 16.78 -7.96 19.55
C SER A 23 16.47 -8.75 20.82
N LEU A 24 15.54 -9.70 20.73
CA LEU A 24 15.21 -10.57 21.85
C LEU A 24 16.36 -11.50 22.20
N SER A 25 17.10 -12.01 21.22
CA SER A 25 18.30 -12.82 21.47
C SER A 25 19.37 -12.03 22.26
N LYS A 26 19.58 -10.75 21.92
CA LYS A 26 20.47 -9.84 22.67
C LYS A 26 20.05 -9.64 24.13
N LEU A 27 18.75 -9.64 24.39
CA LEU A 27 18.21 -9.46 25.75
C LEU A 27 18.22 -10.76 26.56
N LEU A 28 17.92 -11.89 25.94
CA LEU A 28 17.73 -13.18 26.61
C LEU A 28 19.02 -14.00 26.75
N ALA A 29 19.96 -13.84 25.83
CA ALA A 29 21.22 -14.55 25.89
C ALA A 29 22.12 -14.04 27.03
N PRO A 30 22.83 -14.92 27.76
CA PRO A 30 23.74 -14.50 28.83
C PRO A 30 24.78 -13.50 28.32
N LYS A 31 24.83 -12.31 28.95
CA LYS A 31 25.69 -11.18 28.54
C LYS A 31 25.47 -10.70 27.09
N GLY A 32 24.29 -11.01 26.50
CA GLY A 32 23.96 -10.66 25.13
C GLY A 32 24.78 -11.42 24.05
N GLN A 33 25.40 -12.54 24.41
CA GLN A 33 26.26 -13.32 23.50
C GLN A 33 25.52 -14.52 22.92
N PHE A 34 25.42 -14.58 21.60
CA PHE A 34 24.83 -15.66 20.84
C PHE A 34 25.54 -15.86 19.49
N ILE A 35 25.41 -17.02 18.88
CA ILE A 35 25.93 -17.34 17.55
C ILE A 35 24.79 -17.20 16.55
N THR A 36 25.03 -16.53 15.42
CA THR A 36 24.03 -16.37 14.36
C THR A 36 24.37 -17.24 13.15
N HIS A 37 23.46 -18.12 12.79
CA HIS A 37 23.55 -18.95 11.58
C HIS A 37 22.70 -18.33 10.46
N LYS A 38 23.31 -18.14 9.28
CA LYS A 38 22.57 -17.69 8.08
C LYS A 38 21.79 -18.89 7.52
N ARG A 39 20.45 -18.82 7.60
CA ARG A 39 19.51 -19.77 6.99
C ARG A 39 18.45 -18.96 6.22
N THR A 40 17.29 -19.54 5.95
CA THR A 40 16.13 -18.85 5.34
C THR A 40 15.82 -17.55 6.06
N THR A 41 15.68 -17.62 7.39
CA THR A 41 15.79 -16.49 8.32
C THR A 41 16.95 -16.76 9.26
N PRO A 42 17.60 -15.72 9.83
CA PRO A 42 18.68 -15.91 10.79
C PRO A 42 18.23 -16.79 11.97
N VAL A 43 19.13 -17.67 12.42
CA VAL A 43 18.93 -18.47 13.62
C VAL A 43 19.99 -18.09 14.63
N HIS A 44 19.55 -17.66 15.80
CA HIS A 44 20.39 -17.22 16.90
C HIS A 44 20.46 -18.32 17.97
N GLU A 45 21.67 -18.82 18.27
CA GLU A 45 21.89 -19.95 19.20
C GLU A 45 22.65 -19.52 20.43
N TRP A 46 22.17 -19.93 21.60
CA TRP A 46 22.87 -19.77 22.88
C TRP A 46 22.41 -20.80 23.89
N THR A 47 23.24 -21.00 24.94
CA THR A 47 22.90 -21.83 26.12
C THR A 47 22.43 -20.91 27.25
N GLY A 48 21.29 -21.19 27.85
CA GLY A 48 20.69 -20.42 28.93
C GLY A 48 19.90 -21.27 29.90
N GLN A 49 18.94 -20.65 30.61
CA GLN A 49 18.03 -21.35 31.50
C GLN A 49 16.58 -21.19 30.99
N PHE A 50 15.81 -22.28 31.03
CA PHE A 50 14.39 -22.30 30.75
C PHE A 50 13.68 -23.16 31.81
N ARG A 51 12.73 -22.55 32.56
CA ARG A 51 12.04 -23.20 33.69
C ARG A 51 13.00 -23.85 34.69
N ASP A 52 14.02 -23.11 35.09
CA ASP A 52 15.08 -23.50 36.03
C ASP A 52 15.95 -24.69 35.57
N GLN A 53 15.95 -25.02 34.30
CA GLN A 53 16.76 -26.07 33.70
C GLN A 53 17.69 -25.50 32.64
N SER A 54 18.85 -26.12 32.46
CA SER A 54 19.79 -25.73 31.38
C SER A 54 19.18 -26.05 30.03
N ALA A 55 19.12 -25.06 29.13
CA ALA A 55 18.50 -25.18 27.82
C ALA A 55 19.41 -24.63 26.72
N GLU A 56 19.34 -25.25 25.55
CA GLU A 56 19.88 -24.73 24.30
C GLU A 56 18.76 -24.06 23.51
N PHE A 57 18.96 -22.77 23.19
CA PHE A 57 18.01 -21.97 22.45
C PHE A 57 18.42 -21.86 21.00
N GLN A 58 17.44 -22.03 20.10
CA GLN A 58 17.54 -21.76 18.68
C GLN A 58 16.45 -20.78 18.27
N PHE A 59 16.71 -19.49 18.39
CA PHE A 59 15.74 -18.44 18.11
C PHE A 59 15.75 -18.08 16.64
N THR A 60 14.59 -18.18 16.00
CA THR A 60 14.37 -17.81 14.59
C THR A 60 13.16 -16.89 14.45
N SER A 61 12.80 -16.59 13.21
CA SER A 61 11.62 -15.80 12.89
C SER A 61 10.91 -16.31 11.64
N VAL A 62 9.65 -15.98 11.53
CA VAL A 62 8.94 -15.92 10.24
C VAL A 62 9.13 -14.52 9.60
N THR A 63 8.43 -14.22 8.52
CA THR A 63 8.41 -12.91 7.83
C THR A 63 6.97 -12.51 7.51
N GLY A 64 6.10 -12.59 8.51
CA GLY A 64 4.66 -12.49 8.38
C GLY A 64 4.02 -13.87 8.15
N HIS A 65 2.85 -13.92 7.51
CA HIS A 65 2.15 -15.18 7.25
C HIS A 65 2.98 -16.21 6.49
N VAL A 66 2.97 -17.45 6.99
CA VAL A 66 3.62 -18.59 6.35
C VAL A 66 2.83 -19.03 5.12
N TYR A 67 1.49 -18.95 5.22
CA TYR A 67 0.57 -19.34 4.16
C TYR A 67 -0.23 -18.15 3.61
N GLY A 68 -0.50 -18.20 2.31
CA GLY A 68 -1.55 -17.42 1.65
C GLY A 68 -2.64 -18.35 1.13
N LEU A 69 -3.84 -17.84 0.96
CA LEU A 69 -4.97 -18.56 0.39
C LEU A 69 -5.07 -18.29 -1.10
N ASP A 70 -5.28 -19.33 -1.91
CA ASP A 70 -5.50 -19.22 -3.35
C ASP A 70 -6.48 -20.30 -3.83
N PHE A 71 -6.96 -20.17 -5.05
CA PHE A 71 -7.75 -21.19 -5.71
C PHE A 71 -6.88 -22.35 -6.19
N THR A 72 -7.48 -23.52 -6.37
CA THR A 72 -6.85 -24.62 -7.10
C THR A 72 -6.56 -24.21 -8.55
N LYS A 73 -5.58 -24.87 -9.20
CA LYS A 73 -5.16 -24.52 -10.57
C LYS A 73 -6.34 -24.49 -11.56
N GLU A 74 -7.36 -25.31 -11.32
CA GLU A 74 -8.58 -25.36 -12.13
C GLU A 74 -9.39 -24.08 -12.11
N HIS A 75 -9.37 -23.33 -10.99
CA HIS A 75 -10.14 -22.11 -10.77
C HIS A 75 -9.29 -20.83 -10.86
N ASN A 76 -8.01 -20.94 -11.15
CA ASN A 76 -7.09 -19.78 -11.15
C ASN A 76 -6.99 -19.07 -12.53
N SER A 77 -7.68 -19.58 -13.59
CA SER A 77 -7.76 -18.90 -14.89
C SER A 77 -8.76 -17.75 -14.88
N TRP A 78 -8.48 -16.69 -15.64
CA TRP A 78 -9.41 -15.60 -15.89
C TRP A 78 -10.61 -15.99 -16.78
N ASP A 79 -10.53 -17.11 -17.50
CA ASP A 79 -11.56 -17.56 -18.45
C ASP A 79 -12.72 -18.30 -17.78
N ILE A 80 -12.58 -18.67 -16.51
CA ILE A 80 -13.62 -19.35 -15.73
C ILE A 80 -14.76 -18.40 -15.46
N ASP A 81 -16.01 -18.94 -15.45
CA ASP A 81 -17.17 -18.20 -15.01
C ASP A 81 -17.00 -17.78 -13.54
N PRO A 82 -17.02 -16.47 -13.26
CA PRO A 82 -16.80 -15.96 -11.90
C PRO A 82 -17.82 -16.49 -10.87
N LEU A 83 -19.03 -16.92 -11.28
CA LEU A 83 -20.02 -17.51 -10.39
C LEU A 83 -19.51 -18.80 -9.74
N GLN A 84 -18.72 -19.61 -10.45
CA GLN A 84 -18.16 -20.85 -9.94
C GLN A 84 -17.16 -20.65 -8.79
N LEU A 85 -16.64 -19.43 -8.64
CA LEU A 85 -15.64 -19.13 -7.62
C LEU A 85 -16.23 -19.13 -6.19
N PHE A 86 -17.53 -18.93 -6.03
CA PHE A 86 -18.17 -18.96 -4.71
C PHE A 86 -18.12 -20.36 -4.08
N ASP A 87 -18.27 -21.41 -4.87
CA ASP A 87 -18.17 -22.81 -4.44
C ASP A 87 -16.79 -23.43 -4.64
N ALA A 88 -15.86 -22.70 -5.27
CA ALA A 88 -14.54 -23.22 -5.60
C ALA A 88 -13.73 -23.58 -4.34
N LYS A 89 -13.00 -24.68 -4.41
CA LYS A 89 -12.08 -25.10 -3.33
C LYS A 89 -10.88 -24.15 -3.29
N THR A 90 -10.55 -23.73 -2.08
CA THR A 90 -9.35 -22.95 -1.79
C THR A 90 -8.26 -23.85 -1.21
N ILE A 91 -7.00 -23.44 -1.40
CA ILE A 91 -5.81 -24.15 -0.89
C ILE A 91 -4.89 -23.13 -0.22
N LYS A 92 -4.31 -23.54 0.91
CA LYS A 92 -3.23 -22.79 1.54
C LYS A 92 -1.90 -23.10 0.80
N LEU A 93 -1.26 -22.07 0.28
CA LEU A 93 0.03 -22.13 -0.37
C LEU A 93 1.04 -21.32 0.44
N GLU A 94 2.30 -21.69 0.40
CA GLU A 94 3.35 -20.91 1.05
C GLU A 94 3.37 -19.48 0.47
N SER A 95 3.25 -18.45 1.34
CA SER A 95 3.12 -17.04 0.94
C SER A 95 4.30 -16.57 0.08
N ASN A 96 5.51 -17.07 0.37
CA ASN A 96 6.71 -16.82 -0.42
C ASN A 96 7.47 -18.13 -0.68
N PRO A 97 7.15 -18.87 -1.75
CA PRO A 97 7.78 -20.16 -2.05
C PRO A 97 9.31 -20.11 -2.22
N LYS A 98 9.88 -18.94 -2.59
CA LYS A 98 11.33 -18.76 -2.71
C LYS A 98 12.04 -18.85 -1.36
N MET A 99 11.37 -18.45 -0.28
CA MET A 99 11.93 -18.51 1.07
C MET A 99 11.91 -19.91 1.68
N LYS A 100 11.03 -20.81 1.22
CA LYS A 100 10.88 -22.16 1.78
C LYS A 100 10.70 -22.14 3.31
N MET A 101 9.82 -21.27 3.79
CA MET A 101 9.61 -21.03 5.23
C MET A 101 9.08 -22.28 5.94
N THR A 102 8.17 -23.01 5.31
CA THR A 102 7.65 -24.28 5.83
C THR A 102 8.79 -25.30 6.09
N TYR A 103 9.70 -25.47 5.14
CA TYR A 103 10.87 -26.32 5.29
C TYR A 103 11.81 -25.82 6.40
N HIS A 104 12.00 -24.51 6.52
CA HIS A 104 12.80 -23.92 7.58
C HIS A 104 12.23 -24.25 8.96
N LEU A 105 10.93 -24.00 9.19
CA LEU A 105 10.25 -24.28 10.44
C LEU A 105 10.28 -25.76 10.81
N GLN A 106 10.02 -26.65 9.85
CA GLN A 106 10.08 -28.10 10.05
C GLN A 106 11.49 -28.56 10.48
N ASN A 107 12.55 -28.00 9.88
CA ASN A 107 13.91 -28.31 10.28
C ASN A 107 14.28 -27.78 11.66
N MET A 108 13.80 -26.58 12.01
CA MET A 108 14.00 -26.00 13.33
C MET A 108 13.28 -26.80 14.42
N ALA A 109 12.11 -27.38 14.09
CA ALA A 109 11.32 -28.17 15.01
C ALA A 109 11.88 -29.58 15.32
N LYS A 110 12.84 -30.07 14.51
CA LYS A 110 13.40 -31.42 14.69
C LYS A 110 14.15 -31.55 16.01
N GLY A 111 13.62 -32.39 16.89
CA GLY A 111 14.27 -32.74 18.17
C GLY A 111 14.21 -31.67 19.24
N ILE A 112 13.40 -30.60 19.09
CA ILE A 112 13.15 -29.62 20.15
C ILE A 112 12.14 -30.16 21.16
N ASP A 113 12.27 -29.70 22.40
CA ASP A 113 11.37 -30.05 23.51
C ASP A 113 10.27 -28.99 23.69
N TYR A 114 10.57 -27.72 23.42
CA TYR A 114 9.66 -26.59 23.58
C TYR A 114 9.70 -25.67 22.36
N LEU A 115 8.51 -25.36 21.84
CA LEU A 115 8.28 -24.27 20.89
C LEU A 115 7.74 -23.06 21.67
N VAL A 116 8.42 -21.93 21.57
CA VAL A 116 8.01 -20.68 22.21
C VAL A 116 7.61 -19.67 21.13
N LEU A 117 6.36 -19.28 21.12
CA LEU A 117 5.82 -18.34 20.13
C LEU A 117 5.91 -16.93 20.68
N TRP A 118 6.59 -16.05 19.93
CA TRP A 118 6.82 -14.66 20.30
C TRP A 118 6.45 -13.75 19.14
N LEU A 119 5.16 -13.80 18.80
CA LEU A 119 4.56 -13.02 17.72
C LEU A 119 3.74 -11.86 18.30
N ASP A 120 3.33 -10.96 17.42
CA ASP A 120 2.55 -9.80 17.81
C ASP A 120 1.19 -10.22 18.42
N CYS A 121 0.71 -9.49 19.42
CA CYS A 121 -0.50 -9.84 20.17
C CYS A 121 -1.77 -9.26 19.53
N ASP A 122 -1.91 -9.46 18.23
CA ASP A 122 -3.10 -9.11 17.46
C ASP A 122 -3.72 -10.35 16.79
N ARG A 123 -4.77 -10.15 15.99
CA ARG A 123 -5.47 -11.27 15.32
C ARG A 123 -4.58 -11.94 14.28
N GLU A 124 -3.73 -11.17 13.59
CA GLU A 124 -2.83 -11.68 12.57
C GLU A 124 -1.68 -12.48 13.20
N GLY A 125 -1.06 -11.97 14.27
CA GLY A 125 -0.02 -12.69 15.01
C GLY A 125 -0.55 -14.00 15.63
N GLU A 126 -1.78 -14.03 16.13
CA GLU A 126 -2.45 -15.25 16.58
C GLU A 126 -2.62 -16.25 15.41
N ASN A 127 -3.02 -15.79 14.22
CA ASN A 127 -3.12 -16.65 13.05
C ASN A 127 -1.77 -17.24 12.67
N ILE A 128 -0.72 -16.42 12.63
CA ILE A 128 0.65 -16.86 12.34
C ILE A 128 1.15 -17.86 13.39
N CYS A 129 0.79 -17.70 14.68
CA CYS A 129 1.10 -18.69 15.71
C CYS A 129 0.58 -20.08 15.36
N PHE A 130 -0.66 -20.20 14.87
CA PHE A 130 -1.21 -21.48 14.45
C PHE A 130 -0.53 -22.03 13.20
N GLU A 131 -0.17 -21.18 12.24
CA GLU A 131 0.57 -21.57 11.06
C GLU A 131 1.95 -22.15 11.43
N VAL A 132 2.65 -21.55 12.41
CA VAL A 132 3.91 -22.06 12.94
C VAL A 132 3.70 -23.39 13.66
N ILE A 133 2.67 -23.49 14.52
CA ILE A 133 2.32 -24.71 15.25
C ILE A 133 2.09 -25.87 14.28
N ASP A 134 1.29 -25.67 13.24
CA ASP A 134 0.94 -26.70 12.26
C ASP A 134 2.19 -27.22 11.53
N ASN A 135 3.19 -26.36 11.31
CA ASN A 135 4.46 -26.77 10.69
C ASN A 135 5.43 -27.47 11.65
N CYS A 136 5.36 -27.19 12.96
CA CYS A 136 6.37 -27.65 13.92
C CYS A 136 5.97 -28.89 14.69
N LEU A 137 4.70 -29.03 15.11
CA LEU A 137 4.28 -30.04 16.10
C LEU A 137 4.66 -31.47 15.76
N GLN A 138 4.53 -31.87 14.51
CA GLN A 138 4.83 -33.26 14.08
C GLN A 138 6.33 -33.60 14.08
N TYR A 139 7.21 -32.62 14.17
CA TYR A 139 8.66 -32.78 14.14
C TYR A 139 9.32 -32.64 15.53
N MET A 140 8.58 -32.17 16.51
CA MET A 140 9.03 -32.02 17.89
C MET A 140 9.18 -33.39 18.58
N LYS A 141 10.02 -33.46 19.62
CA LYS A 141 9.97 -34.57 20.57
C LYS A 141 8.58 -34.58 21.20
N GLN A 142 7.99 -35.79 21.41
CA GLN A 142 6.58 -35.96 21.79
C GLN A 142 6.06 -34.85 22.73
N PRO A 143 5.03 -34.10 22.32
CA PRO A 143 4.53 -33.00 23.10
C PRO A 143 3.98 -33.55 24.43
N SER A 144 4.49 -33.06 25.55
CA SER A 144 3.91 -33.35 26.85
C SER A 144 2.43 -32.90 26.83
N THR A 145 1.53 -33.86 26.96
CA THR A 145 0.09 -33.67 27.02
C THR A 145 -0.26 -32.62 28.08
N GLY A 146 -0.63 -31.40 27.72
CA GLY A 146 -0.97 -30.45 28.75
C GLY A 146 -1.51 -29.07 28.37
N ASN A 147 -1.25 -28.52 27.23
CA ASN A 147 -1.79 -27.20 26.91
C ASN A 147 -3.08 -27.30 26.11
N LYS A 148 -4.22 -27.21 26.80
CA LYS A 148 -5.49 -26.85 26.19
C LYS A 148 -5.40 -25.40 25.73
N MET A 149 -5.21 -25.18 24.44
CA MET A 149 -5.33 -23.88 23.80
C MET A 149 -6.70 -23.27 24.11
N SER A 150 -6.75 -22.02 24.53
CA SER A 150 -8.01 -21.40 24.91
C SER A 150 -8.97 -21.31 23.70
N HIS A 151 -10.28 -21.47 23.96
CA HIS A 151 -11.30 -21.32 22.92
C HIS A 151 -11.28 -19.94 22.25
N VAL A 152 -10.85 -18.90 22.98
CA VAL A 152 -10.76 -17.52 22.48
C VAL A 152 -9.67 -17.38 21.41
N LEU A 153 -8.49 -17.98 21.61
CA LEU A 153 -7.40 -17.94 20.62
C LEU A 153 -7.82 -18.64 19.32
N ARG A 154 -8.50 -19.79 19.41
CA ARG A 154 -9.05 -20.47 18.23
C ARG A 154 -10.10 -19.63 17.48
N ALA A 155 -10.89 -18.85 18.19
CA ALA A 155 -11.90 -17.99 17.56
C ALA A 155 -11.26 -16.86 16.75
N LYS A 156 -10.20 -16.22 17.25
CA LYS A 156 -9.44 -15.20 16.51
C LYS A 156 -8.83 -15.76 15.24
N PHE A 157 -8.16 -16.89 15.31
CA PHE A 157 -7.61 -17.62 14.17
C PHE A 157 -8.68 -17.89 13.10
N SER A 158 -9.82 -18.49 13.52
CA SER A 158 -10.91 -18.82 12.62
C SER A 158 -11.54 -17.57 11.95
N ALA A 159 -11.52 -16.42 12.61
CA ALA A 159 -12.00 -15.16 12.03
C ALA A 159 -11.11 -14.65 10.90
N VAL A 160 -9.78 -14.76 11.04
CA VAL A 160 -8.82 -14.38 9.99
C VAL A 160 -8.94 -15.31 8.78
N ASP A 161 -9.02 -16.62 9.00
CA ASP A 161 -9.22 -17.60 7.92
C ASP A 161 -10.53 -17.35 7.15
N ALA A 162 -11.64 -17.08 7.87
CA ALA A 162 -12.94 -16.75 7.25
C ALA A 162 -12.85 -15.49 6.39
N ARG A 163 -12.19 -14.46 6.89
CA ARG A 163 -11.98 -13.21 6.16
C ARG A 163 -11.14 -13.43 4.90
N GLN A 164 -10.02 -14.14 4.99
CA GLN A 164 -9.17 -14.43 3.83
C GLN A 164 -9.93 -15.19 2.75
N GLU A 165 -10.76 -16.18 3.11
CA GLU A 165 -11.55 -16.93 2.15
C GLU A 165 -12.66 -16.09 1.51
N LEU A 166 -13.32 -15.25 2.29
CA LEU A 166 -14.34 -14.32 1.81
C LEU A 166 -13.73 -13.28 0.85
N ASP A 167 -12.63 -12.65 1.26
CA ASP A 167 -11.91 -11.66 0.44
C ASP A 167 -11.43 -12.28 -0.90
N LEU A 168 -10.91 -13.50 -0.86
CA LEU A 168 -10.48 -14.20 -2.07
C LEU A 168 -11.66 -14.49 -3.00
N LYS A 169 -12.68 -15.21 -2.53
CA LYS A 169 -13.79 -15.68 -3.36
C LYS A 169 -14.62 -14.52 -3.92
N VAL A 170 -15.07 -13.64 -3.05
CA VAL A 170 -15.89 -12.48 -3.43
C VAL A 170 -15.07 -11.48 -4.24
N GLY A 171 -13.88 -11.13 -3.74
CA GLY A 171 -13.01 -10.17 -4.39
C GLY A 171 -12.63 -10.57 -5.81
N VAL A 172 -12.25 -11.83 -6.01
CA VAL A 172 -11.86 -12.34 -7.35
C VAL A 172 -13.07 -12.47 -8.28
N ALA A 173 -14.23 -12.97 -7.79
CA ALA A 173 -15.43 -13.12 -8.61
C ALA A 173 -15.88 -11.77 -9.19
N PHE A 174 -16.13 -10.78 -8.36
CA PHE A 174 -16.54 -9.46 -8.80
C PHE A 174 -15.46 -8.76 -9.64
N THR A 175 -14.18 -8.84 -9.22
CA THR A 175 -13.07 -8.23 -9.97
C THR A 175 -12.94 -8.78 -11.37
N ARG A 176 -13.00 -10.11 -11.56
CA ARG A 176 -12.90 -10.73 -12.88
C ARG A 176 -14.08 -10.33 -13.77
N PHE A 177 -15.30 -10.36 -13.21
CA PHE A 177 -16.50 -9.98 -13.95
C PHE A 177 -16.45 -8.52 -14.39
N GLN A 178 -16.25 -7.58 -13.47
CA GLN A 178 -16.21 -6.14 -13.77
C GLN A 178 -15.09 -5.80 -14.77
N THR A 179 -13.90 -6.34 -14.55
CA THR A 179 -12.77 -6.08 -15.43
C THR A 179 -13.04 -6.60 -16.84
N ARG A 180 -13.59 -7.81 -16.99
CA ARG A 180 -13.93 -8.38 -18.31
C ARG A 180 -15.04 -7.60 -19.01
N PHE A 181 -16.00 -7.08 -18.26
CA PHE A 181 -17.15 -6.35 -18.82
C PHE A 181 -16.77 -4.93 -19.26
N PHE A 182 -16.03 -4.18 -18.44
CA PHE A 182 -15.80 -2.75 -18.67
C PHE A 182 -14.47 -2.41 -19.36
N GLN A 183 -13.41 -3.19 -19.16
CA GLN A 183 -12.05 -2.86 -19.60
C GLN A 183 -11.91 -2.65 -21.12
N GLY A 184 -12.70 -3.32 -21.92
CA GLY A 184 -12.67 -3.21 -23.38
C GLY A 184 -13.63 -2.17 -23.97
N LYS A 185 -14.58 -1.64 -23.20
CA LYS A 185 -15.64 -0.75 -23.68
C LYS A 185 -15.26 0.71 -23.73
N TYR A 186 -14.46 1.20 -22.77
CA TYR A 186 -14.20 2.62 -22.58
C TYR A 186 -12.73 2.98 -22.75
N GLY A 187 -12.46 4.02 -23.56
CA GLY A 187 -11.11 4.41 -23.96
C GLY A 187 -10.32 5.17 -22.89
N ASN A 188 -11.01 5.96 -22.09
CA ASN A 188 -10.45 6.78 -21.02
C ASN A 188 -10.60 6.16 -19.62
N LEU A 189 -10.93 4.87 -19.55
CA LEU A 189 -10.92 4.11 -18.31
C LEU A 189 -9.47 3.77 -17.94
N ASP A 190 -8.87 4.60 -17.08
CA ASP A 190 -7.47 4.47 -16.65
C ASP A 190 -7.31 3.43 -15.52
N SER A 191 -7.60 2.17 -15.85
CA SER A 191 -7.42 1.06 -14.94
C SER A 191 -7.10 -0.24 -15.69
N THR A 192 -6.12 -1.00 -15.20
CA THR A 192 -5.80 -2.34 -15.71
C THR A 192 -6.72 -3.42 -15.15
N VAL A 193 -7.21 -3.21 -13.94
CA VAL A 193 -8.10 -4.11 -13.22
C VAL A 193 -9.11 -3.28 -12.44
N ILE A 194 -10.39 -3.51 -12.68
CA ILE A 194 -11.49 -2.93 -11.90
C ILE A 194 -11.73 -3.87 -10.72
N SER A 195 -11.10 -3.60 -9.60
CA SER A 195 -11.12 -4.51 -8.47
C SER A 195 -12.28 -4.21 -7.51
N TYR A 196 -12.82 -5.26 -6.95
CA TYR A 196 -13.78 -5.24 -5.86
C TYR A 196 -13.15 -5.85 -4.61
N GLY A 197 -13.52 -5.35 -3.44
CA GLY A 197 -13.14 -5.95 -2.15
C GLY A 197 -14.19 -5.66 -1.10
N PRO A 198 -14.58 -6.65 -0.28
CA PRO A 198 -15.61 -6.50 0.76
C PRO A 198 -15.35 -5.37 1.76
N CYS A 199 -14.10 -5.07 2.06
CA CYS A 199 -13.71 -3.96 2.95
C CYS A 199 -13.36 -2.67 2.18
N GLN A 200 -12.84 -2.80 0.96
CA GLN A 200 -12.43 -1.67 0.13
C GLN A 200 -13.62 -0.83 -0.36
N THR A 201 -14.71 -1.48 -0.75
CA THR A 201 -15.90 -0.79 -1.25
C THR A 201 -16.58 0.07 -0.19
N PRO A 202 -16.82 -0.39 1.05
CA PRO A 202 -17.32 0.48 2.12
C PRO A 202 -16.38 1.63 2.49
N THR A 203 -15.05 1.42 2.44
CA THR A 203 -14.07 2.50 2.64
C THR A 203 -14.23 3.61 1.60
N LEU A 204 -14.45 3.22 0.34
CA LEU A 204 -14.69 4.15 -0.77
C LEU A 204 -16.04 4.87 -0.63
N SER A 205 -17.09 4.19 -0.10
CA SER A 205 -18.44 4.78 0.02
C SER A 205 -18.46 6.04 0.88
N PHE A 206 -17.70 6.10 1.97
CA PHE A 206 -17.62 7.32 2.79
C PHE A 206 -17.12 8.53 1.99
N CYS A 207 -16.13 8.31 1.12
CA CYS A 207 -15.61 9.38 0.26
C CYS A 207 -16.66 9.84 -0.77
N VAL A 208 -17.40 8.88 -1.35
CA VAL A 208 -18.46 9.17 -2.34
C VAL A 208 -19.66 9.83 -1.68
N GLU A 209 -20.13 9.33 -0.54
CA GLU A 209 -21.22 9.98 0.22
C GLU A 209 -20.88 11.44 0.62
N ARG A 210 -19.63 11.70 0.98
CA ARG A 210 -19.17 13.06 1.27
C ARG A 210 -19.19 13.92 0.00
N HIS A 211 -18.77 13.34 -1.15
CA HIS A 211 -18.86 14.01 -2.44
C HIS A 211 -20.30 14.37 -2.81
N ASP A 212 -21.25 13.43 -2.65
CA ASP A 212 -22.65 13.66 -2.94
C ASP A 212 -23.25 14.74 -2.08
N ARG A 213 -22.92 14.77 -0.78
CA ARG A 213 -23.29 15.87 0.14
C ARG A 213 -22.75 17.22 -0.30
N ILE A 214 -21.51 17.24 -0.86
CA ILE A 214 -20.92 18.48 -1.40
C ILE A 214 -21.63 18.90 -2.67
N GLN A 215 -21.91 17.99 -3.59
CA GLN A 215 -22.57 18.28 -4.88
C GLN A 215 -24.05 18.64 -4.71
N GLY A 216 -24.75 17.95 -3.80
CA GLY A 216 -26.15 18.22 -3.49
C GLY A 216 -26.39 19.43 -2.57
N PHE A 217 -25.32 20.05 -2.09
CA PHE A 217 -25.43 21.17 -1.16
C PHE A 217 -26.00 22.42 -1.85
N GLN A 218 -27.07 22.97 -1.27
CA GLN A 218 -27.64 24.22 -1.72
C GLN A 218 -27.22 25.36 -0.75
N PRO A 219 -26.41 26.31 -1.22
CA PRO A 219 -25.99 27.42 -0.41
C PRO A 219 -27.18 28.30 0.01
N GLU A 220 -27.42 28.47 1.30
CA GLU A 220 -28.37 29.40 1.84
C GLU A 220 -27.69 30.73 2.18
N SER A 221 -28.31 31.84 1.78
CA SER A 221 -27.82 33.16 2.15
C SER A 221 -28.11 33.42 3.62
N PHE A 222 -27.12 33.94 4.31
CA PHE A 222 -27.27 34.40 5.70
C PHE A 222 -26.72 35.82 5.85
N TRP A 223 -27.23 36.53 6.87
CA TRP A 223 -26.77 37.87 7.23
C TRP A 223 -26.22 37.83 8.66
N SER A 224 -25.09 38.46 8.85
CA SER A 224 -24.47 38.68 10.14
C SER A 224 -24.07 40.12 10.31
N ILE A 225 -23.97 40.57 11.55
CA ILE A 225 -23.71 41.98 11.84
C ILE A 225 -22.32 42.12 12.46
N LYS A 226 -21.50 43.10 11.93
CA LYS A 226 -20.17 43.48 12.38
C LYS A 226 -20.21 44.80 13.12
N VAL A 227 -19.72 44.83 14.37
CA VAL A 227 -19.52 46.08 15.11
C VAL A 227 -18.07 46.18 15.52
N THR A 228 -17.50 47.33 15.25
CA THR A 228 -16.21 47.71 15.81
C THR A 228 -16.41 48.83 16.81
N VAL A 229 -15.95 48.66 18.03
CA VAL A 229 -15.96 49.70 19.06
C VAL A 229 -14.52 50.17 19.32
N LYS A 230 -14.40 51.46 19.63
CA LYS A 230 -13.12 52.05 19.99
C LYS A 230 -13.07 52.33 21.49
N ASN A 231 -12.03 51.81 22.13
CA ASN A 231 -11.68 52.11 23.52
C ASN A 231 -10.31 52.79 23.53
N SER A 232 -10.30 54.09 23.82
CA SER A 232 -9.12 54.96 23.73
C SER A 232 -8.49 54.87 22.33
N ASP A 233 -7.34 54.15 22.19
CA ASP A 233 -6.59 54.04 20.94
C ASP A 233 -6.73 52.68 20.27
N THR A 234 -7.49 51.73 20.85
CA THR A 234 -7.67 50.39 20.33
C THR A 234 -9.07 50.12 19.80
N SER A 235 -9.16 49.68 18.56
CA SER A 235 -10.42 49.24 17.93
C SER A 235 -10.61 47.73 18.18
N THR A 236 -11.79 47.36 18.68
CA THR A 236 -12.13 45.96 19.02
C THR A 236 -13.37 45.53 18.23
N ASN A 237 -13.24 44.40 17.54
CA ASN A 237 -14.36 43.77 16.86
C ASN A 237 -15.22 42.98 17.84
N LEU A 238 -16.53 43.14 17.78
CA LEU A 238 -17.49 42.44 18.62
C LEU A 238 -18.17 41.31 17.86
N THR A 239 -18.40 40.20 18.55
CA THR A 239 -19.16 39.07 18.04
C THR A 239 -20.62 39.19 18.39
N TRP A 240 -21.50 39.07 17.41
CA TRP A 240 -22.93 39.05 17.62
C TRP A 240 -23.41 37.76 18.25
N ASN A 241 -24.12 37.81 19.36
CA ASN A 241 -24.50 36.60 20.10
C ASN A 241 -25.52 35.70 19.37
N ARG A 242 -26.21 36.23 18.33
CA ARG A 242 -27.06 35.41 17.44
C ARG A 242 -26.31 34.77 16.26
N GLU A 243 -25.03 35.06 16.09
CA GLU A 243 -24.14 34.60 15.06
C GLU A 243 -24.59 34.95 13.62
N ARG A 244 -25.69 34.37 13.13
CA ARG A 244 -26.22 34.60 11.78
C ARG A 244 -27.72 34.39 11.70
N VAL A 245 -28.37 35.07 10.75
CA VAL A 245 -29.79 34.90 10.44
C VAL A 245 -29.99 34.61 8.96
N PHE A 246 -30.96 33.76 8.64
CA PHE A 246 -31.19 33.24 7.28
C PHE A 246 -32.34 34.00 6.55
N ASP A 247 -32.93 34.99 7.16
CA ASP A 247 -33.92 35.88 6.53
C ASP A 247 -33.31 37.27 6.31
N ARG A 248 -33.40 37.77 5.06
CA ARG A 248 -32.80 39.04 4.66
C ARG A 248 -33.40 40.24 5.38
N GLN A 249 -34.73 40.25 5.58
CA GLN A 249 -35.42 41.36 6.26
C GLN A 249 -35.10 41.37 7.75
N VAL A 250 -35.08 40.19 8.34
CA VAL A 250 -34.66 40.01 9.75
C VAL A 250 -33.17 40.31 9.90
N GLY A 251 -32.34 39.92 8.94
CA GLY A 251 -30.91 40.24 8.91
C GLY A 251 -30.67 41.76 8.86
N HIS A 252 -31.35 42.48 8.01
CA HIS A 252 -31.28 43.93 7.95
C HIS A 252 -31.89 44.65 9.19
N LEU A 253 -32.84 44.02 9.85
CA LEU A 253 -33.36 44.50 11.12
C LEU A 253 -32.32 44.38 12.22
N PHE A 254 -31.64 43.19 12.27
CA PHE A 254 -30.56 42.92 13.22
C PHE A 254 -29.25 43.59 12.83
N PHE A 255 -28.96 43.78 11.52
CA PHE A 255 -27.81 44.55 11.06
C PHE A 255 -27.72 45.93 11.67
N LYS A 256 -28.81 46.57 11.82
CA LYS A 256 -28.82 47.82 12.60
C LYS A 256 -28.34 47.60 14.04
N MET A 257 -27.97 46.38 14.37
CA MET A 257 -27.70 45.93 15.72
C MET A 257 -26.35 45.25 15.97
N THR A 258 -25.56 44.62 14.97
CA THR A 258 -24.24 44.01 15.30
C THR A 258 -23.37 43.23 14.29
N GLU A 259 -22.13 42.73 14.67
CA GLU A 259 -21.22 41.84 13.91
C GLU A 259 -20.11 41.06 14.63
N GLU A 260 -19.70 39.75 14.45
CA GLU A 260 -18.63 38.92 13.95
C GLU A 260 -17.82 37.81 14.62
N ALA A 261 -17.07 36.86 14.11
CA ALA A 261 -15.76 36.24 14.33
C ALA A 261 -15.26 34.87 13.89
N LYS A 262 -14.05 34.27 14.21
CA LYS A 262 -13.48 33.05 13.60
C LYS A 262 -12.23 32.33 14.22
N GLY A 263 -11.86 31.07 13.83
CA GLY A 263 -10.65 30.32 14.20
C GLY A 263 -10.25 29.00 13.42
N ASN A 264 -9.09 28.30 13.67
CA ASN A 264 -8.48 27.20 12.86
C ASN A 264 -7.50 26.19 13.56
N GLY A 265 -7.09 25.05 12.91
CA GLY A 265 -6.19 23.96 13.36
C GLY A 265 -5.19 23.36 12.30
N ALA A 266 -4.31 22.36 12.64
CA ALA A 266 -3.17 21.87 11.82
C ALA A 266 -2.83 20.36 11.90
N SER A 267 -2.03 19.78 10.93
CA SER A 267 -1.58 18.36 10.82
C SER A 267 -0.16 18.18 10.23
N LEU A 268 0.43 16.95 10.31
CA LEU A 268 1.84 16.63 9.95
C LEU A 268 2.10 16.41 8.44
N GLY A 269 1.10 16.11 7.62
CA GLY A 269 1.24 15.97 6.16
C GLY A 269 1.84 14.63 5.66
N ILE A 270 1.87 13.58 6.48
CA ILE A 270 2.32 12.23 6.12
C ILE A 270 1.09 11.32 5.93
N SER A 271 1.13 10.35 4.98
CA SER A 271 0.01 9.42 4.80
C SER A 271 -0.07 8.39 5.93
N PRO A 272 -1.27 7.88 6.29
CA PRO A 272 -1.41 6.85 7.33
C PRO A 272 -0.57 5.60 7.06
N SER A 273 -0.54 5.12 5.81
CA SER A 273 0.27 3.97 5.41
C SER A 273 1.78 4.22 5.58
N GLU A 274 2.25 5.42 5.25
CA GLU A 274 3.65 5.81 5.41
C GLU A 274 4.01 6.03 6.89
N ALA A 275 3.14 6.68 7.65
CA ALA A 275 3.29 6.85 9.08
C ALA A 275 3.35 5.50 9.81
N MET A 276 2.48 4.55 9.46
CA MET A 276 2.49 3.19 10.01
C MET A 276 3.78 2.43 9.64
N SER A 277 4.24 2.52 8.39
CA SER A 277 5.50 1.90 7.95
C SER A 277 6.72 2.45 8.69
N ILE A 278 6.73 3.77 8.98
CA ILE A 278 7.77 4.40 9.79
C ILE A 278 7.68 3.94 11.25
N ALA A 279 6.48 3.89 11.82
CA ALA A 279 6.25 3.45 13.19
C ALA A 279 6.66 1.99 13.39
N GLU A 280 6.33 1.08 12.47
CA GLU A 280 6.80 -0.31 12.49
C GLU A 280 8.32 -0.43 12.43
N ARG A 281 8.98 0.39 11.62
CA ARG A 281 10.44 0.43 11.57
C ARG A 281 11.04 0.93 12.87
N LEU A 282 10.46 1.96 13.50
CA LEU A 282 10.87 2.46 14.81
C LEU A 282 10.67 1.39 15.90
N TYR A 283 9.57 0.65 15.86
CA TYR A 283 9.31 -0.47 16.76
C TYR A 283 10.33 -1.58 16.59
N THR A 284 10.58 -2.05 15.36
CA THR A 284 11.55 -3.12 15.10
C THR A 284 12.99 -2.72 15.46
N GLN A 285 13.31 -1.43 15.46
CA GLN A 285 14.58 -0.89 15.90
C GLN A 285 14.63 -0.60 17.43
N GLY A 286 13.53 -0.82 18.15
CA GLY A 286 13.43 -0.64 19.58
C GLY A 286 13.38 0.81 20.05
N TYR A 287 12.86 1.74 19.24
CA TYR A 287 12.69 3.15 19.60
C TYR A 287 11.31 3.46 20.18
N ILE A 288 10.26 2.75 19.75
CA ILE A 288 8.91 2.90 20.28
C ILE A 288 8.29 1.54 20.60
N SER A 289 7.21 1.52 21.41
CA SER A 289 6.39 0.32 21.63
C SER A 289 5.62 -0.07 20.36
N TYR A 290 4.92 -1.19 20.39
CA TYR A 290 4.18 -1.71 19.24
C TYR A 290 3.14 -0.69 18.73
N PRO A 291 3.20 -0.27 17.44
CA PRO A 291 2.38 0.84 16.96
C PRO A 291 0.94 0.47 16.61
N ARG A 292 0.60 -0.82 16.51
CA ARG A 292 -0.76 -1.27 16.23
C ARG A 292 -1.43 -1.68 17.52
N THR A 293 -2.04 -0.72 18.22
CA THR A 293 -2.73 -0.93 19.49
C THR A 293 -4.09 -0.23 19.47
N GLU A 294 -5.12 -0.92 19.98
CA GLU A 294 -6.45 -0.35 20.21
C GLU A 294 -6.56 0.28 21.60
N THR A 295 -5.53 0.08 22.45
CA THR A 295 -5.49 0.60 23.82
C THR A 295 -5.12 2.07 23.83
N SER A 296 -5.95 2.89 24.48
CA SER A 296 -5.75 4.33 24.65
C SER A 296 -5.50 4.74 26.11
N LYS A 297 -5.44 3.78 27.03
CA LYS A 297 -5.16 3.99 28.48
C LYS A 297 -3.96 3.16 28.93
N TYR A 298 -3.05 3.75 29.70
CA TYR A 298 -1.92 3.00 30.27
C TYR A 298 -2.41 2.04 31.37
N PRO A 299 -2.09 0.73 31.27
CA PRO A 299 -2.34 -0.24 32.34
C PRO A 299 -1.74 0.23 33.67
N GLU A 300 -2.33 -0.12 34.80
CA GLU A 300 -1.82 0.30 36.11
C GLU A 300 -0.38 -0.21 36.37
N THR A 301 -0.05 -1.35 35.78
CA THR A 301 1.29 -1.97 35.84
C THR A 301 2.33 -1.30 34.97
N PHE A 302 1.94 -0.34 34.10
CA PHE A 302 2.88 0.33 33.19
C PHE A 302 3.79 1.30 33.96
N ASP A 303 5.08 1.09 33.85
CA ASP A 303 6.11 1.88 34.56
C ASP A 303 6.44 3.18 33.78
N ILE A 304 5.66 4.22 34.05
CA ILE A 304 5.87 5.57 33.49
C ILE A 304 7.23 6.15 33.95
N ASN A 305 7.67 5.86 35.18
CA ASN A 305 8.92 6.40 35.70
C ASN A 305 10.11 5.97 34.87
N SER A 306 10.19 4.68 34.50
CA SER A 306 11.32 4.18 33.72
C SER A 306 11.44 4.86 32.37
N VAL A 307 10.31 5.15 31.71
CA VAL A 307 10.30 5.87 30.44
C VAL A 307 10.71 7.33 30.61
N LEU A 308 10.23 8.02 31.66
CA LEU A 308 10.64 9.41 31.96
C LEU A 308 12.13 9.52 32.26
N VAL A 309 12.69 8.61 33.09
CA VAL A 309 14.11 8.57 33.39
C VAL A 309 14.96 8.41 32.12
N GLN A 310 14.53 7.59 31.18
CA GLN A 310 15.21 7.48 29.88
C GLN A 310 15.13 8.80 29.10
N GLN A 311 13.94 9.39 28.98
CA GLN A 311 13.70 10.60 28.21
C GLN A 311 14.31 11.87 28.86
N ALA A 312 14.63 11.85 30.14
CA ALA A 312 15.34 12.94 30.85
C ALA A 312 16.73 13.27 30.26
N ASN A 313 17.33 12.34 29.52
CA ASN A 313 18.60 12.57 28.82
C ASN A 313 18.47 13.29 27.48
N HIS A 314 17.28 13.62 27.03
CA HIS A 314 17.06 14.24 25.73
C HIS A 314 17.26 15.76 25.75
N PRO A 315 18.00 16.37 24.80
CA PRO A 315 18.36 17.79 24.85
C PRO A 315 17.16 18.76 24.77
N HIS A 316 16.05 18.38 24.10
CA HIS A 316 14.91 19.26 23.90
C HIS A 316 13.87 19.20 25.01
N TRP A 317 13.60 18.04 25.60
CA TRP A 317 12.56 17.85 26.62
C TRP A 317 13.05 17.21 27.91
N GLY A 318 14.36 16.91 28.03
CA GLY A 318 14.91 16.23 29.19
C GLY A 318 14.67 17.00 30.50
N HIS A 319 14.89 18.32 30.50
CA HIS A 319 14.60 19.16 31.68
C HIS A 319 13.12 19.07 32.09
N TYR A 320 12.19 19.01 31.14
CA TYR A 320 10.77 18.88 31.44
C TYR A 320 10.45 17.50 32.03
N CYS A 321 11.08 16.44 31.54
CA CYS A 321 10.97 15.10 32.12
C CYS A 321 11.53 15.05 33.55
N ASP A 322 12.67 15.71 33.80
CA ASP A 322 13.23 15.85 35.14
C ASP A 322 12.28 16.59 36.10
N ASP A 323 11.61 17.63 35.63
CA ASP A 323 10.61 18.36 36.40
C ASP A 323 9.40 17.48 36.74
N LEU A 324 8.89 16.67 35.76
CA LEU A 324 7.83 15.71 36.03
C LEU A 324 8.22 14.63 37.04
N LEU A 325 9.48 14.16 36.99
CA LEU A 325 10.00 13.19 37.95
C LEU A 325 10.13 13.78 39.38
N LYS A 326 10.46 15.08 39.50
CA LYS A 326 10.63 15.77 40.78
C LYS A 326 9.34 16.25 41.40
N ASN A 327 8.44 16.83 40.56
CA ASN A 327 7.21 17.50 40.99
C ASN A 327 5.96 16.63 40.89
N GLY A 328 6.09 15.44 40.28
CA GLY A 328 5.00 14.54 40.00
C GLY A 328 4.43 14.73 38.60
N TYR A 329 3.79 13.68 38.08
CA TYR A 329 3.09 13.67 36.81
C TYR A 329 1.64 13.21 36.99
N ASP A 330 0.77 13.60 36.07
CA ASP A 330 -0.65 13.22 36.07
C ASP A 330 -0.81 11.94 35.28
N ARG A 331 -1.27 10.83 35.92
CA ARG A 331 -1.60 9.61 35.19
C ARG A 331 -2.93 9.79 34.43
N PRO A 332 -2.96 9.61 33.10
CA PRO A 332 -4.20 9.76 32.33
C PRO A 332 -5.32 8.86 32.87
N SER A 333 -6.47 9.47 33.18
CA SER A 333 -7.65 8.74 33.70
C SER A 333 -8.64 8.30 32.61
N GLY A 334 -8.56 8.92 31.43
CA GLY A 334 -9.41 8.61 30.27
C GLY A 334 -8.85 7.48 29.40
N GLY A 335 -9.65 7.07 28.42
CA GLY A 335 -9.29 6.00 27.48
C GLY A 335 -9.75 4.61 27.92
N VAL A 336 -9.47 3.62 27.07
CA VAL A 336 -9.84 2.22 27.26
C VAL A 336 -8.58 1.36 27.19
N ASP A 337 -8.45 0.41 28.10
CA ASP A 337 -7.45 -0.65 28.06
C ASP A 337 -8.15 -1.92 27.55
N VAL A 338 -7.81 -2.37 26.34
CA VAL A 338 -8.38 -3.58 25.72
C VAL A 338 -7.55 -4.83 26.04
N GLY A 339 -6.46 -4.67 26.80
CA GLY A 339 -5.62 -5.76 27.30
C GLY A 339 -4.67 -6.36 26.25
N ASP A 340 -4.40 -5.64 25.17
CA ASP A 340 -3.43 -6.03 24.15
C ASP A 340 -2.03 -5.41 24.41
N HIS A 341 -1.79 -4.23 23.89
CA HIS A 341 -0.55 -3.45 24.07
C HIS A 341 -0.85 -2.12 24.74
N PRO A 342 0.11 -1.52 25.48
CA PRO A 342 -0.07 -0.17 25.98
C PRO A 342 -0.12 0.84 24.82
N PRO A 343 -0.62 2.06 25.05
CA PRO A 343 -0.49 3.16 24.09
C PRO A 343 0.96 3.33 23.60
N ILE A 344 1.13 3.83 22.38
CA ILE A 344 2.46 3.96 21.77
C ILE A 344 3.34 4.89 22.62
N THR A 345 4.49 4.38 23.06
CA THR A 345 5.45 5.10 23.91
C THR A 345 6.87 4.99 23.38
N PRO A 346 7.74 5.97 23.65
CA PRO A 346 9.17 5.82 23.39
C PRO A 346 9.74 4.76 24.34
N THR A 347 10.52 3.83 23.81
CA THR A 347 11.19 2.76 24.57
C THR A 347 12.70 3.00 24.71
N ARG A 348 13.23 3.98 23.99
CA ARG A 348 14.64 4.37 24.01
C ARG A 348 14.77 5.82 23.55
N VAL A 349 15.75 6.56 24.08
CA VAL A 349 16.07 7.91 23.60
C VAL A 349 16.66 7.84 22.18
N ALA A 350 16.24 8.74 21.32
CA ALA A 350 16.83 8.99 20.01
C ALA A 350 17.04 10.49 19.79
N LEU A 351 18.06 10.83 19.03
CA LEU A 351 18.35 12.18 18.59
C LEU A 351 18.05 12.33 17.10
N GLU A 352 17.90 13.55 16.61
CA GLU A 352 17.71 13.82 15.18
C GLU A 352 18.92 13.32 14.33
N SER A 353 20.10 13.20 14.95
CA SER A 353 21.27 12.56 14.33
C SER A 353 21.14 11.05 14.15
N ASP A 354 20.31 10.38 14.95
CA ASP A 354 20.11 8.92 14.91
C ASP A 354 18.99 8.53 13.94
N LEU A 355 18.01 9.43 13.80
CA LEU A 355 16.80 9.24 13.00
C LEU A 355 16.59 10.45 12.08
N HIS A 356 16.60 10.23 10.76
CA HIS A 356 16.52 11.33 9.80
C HIS A 356 15.13 11.49 9.16
N GLY A 357 14.78 12.72 8.76
CA GLY A 357 13.57 13.06 8.01
C GLY A 357 12.27 12.66 8.74
N ASP A 358 11.35 12.03 8.03
CA ASP A 358 10.05 11.66 8.59
C ASP A 358 10.14 10.61 9.71
N THR A 359 11.20 9.81 9.75
CA THR A 359 11.44 8.86 10.85
C THR A 359 11.67 9.60 12.18
N TRP A 360 12.45 10.68 12.17
CA TRP A 360 12.60 11.56 13.32
C TRP A 360 11.29 12.26 13.69
N ARG A 361 10.57 12.81 12.71
CA ARG A 361 9.31 13.52 12.94
C ARG A 361 8.26 12.65 13.64
N VAL A 362 8.15 11.37 13.24
CA VAL A 362 7.22 10.41 13.88
C VAL A 362 7.70 10.08 15.29
N TYR A 363 8.99 9.85 15.50
CA TYR A 363 9.54 9.60 16.85
C TYR A 363 9.35 10.80 17.78
N ASP A 364 9.70 12.02 17.32
CA ASP A 364 9.52 13.28 18.07
C ASP A 364 8.05 13.47 18.47
N PHE A 365 7.12 13.21 17.54
CA PHE A 365 5.69 13.27 17.82
C PHE A 365 5.27 12.26 18.90
N VAL A 366 5.69 10.99 18.81
CA VAL A 366 5.37 9.94 19.79
C VAL A 366 5.93 10.29 21.16
N ALA A 367 7.20 10.73 21.24
CA ALA A 367 7.84 11.08 22.50
C ALA A 367 7.13 12.28 23.17
N ARG A 368 6.87 13.34 22.42
CA ARG A 368 6.17 14.52 22.94
C ARG A 368 4.72 14.21 23.31
N ASN A 369 4.03 13.38 22.54
CA ASN A 369 2.67 12.95 22.87
C ASN A 369 2.62 12.14 24.17
N PHE A 370 3.57 11.21 24.37
CA PHE A 370 3.72 10.48 25.62
C PHE A 370 3.93 11.42 26.80
N ILE A 371 4.94 12.31 26.72
CA ILE A 371 5.28 13.25 27.80
C ILE A 371 4.10 14.19 28.06
N GLY A 372 3.45 14.70 27.02
CA GLY A 372 2.28 15.56 27.13
C GLY A 372 1.08 14.86 27.75
N SER A 373 0.86 13.56 27.43
CA SER A 373 -0.28 12.79 27.98
C SER A 373 -0.22 12.59 29.50
N ILE A 374 0.96 12.65 30.09
CA ILE A 374 1.20 12.51 31.54
C ILE A 374 1.49 13.85 32.23
N SER A 375 1.38 14.95 31.51
CA SER A 375 1.62 16.31 32.01
C SER A 375 0.32 16.95 32.53
N ALA A 376 0.48 17.92 33.38
CA ALA A 376 -0.65 18.74 33.83
C ALA A 376 -1.36 19.44 32.66
N GLY A 377 -2.65 19.68 32.80
CA GLY A 377 -3.47 20.33 31.78
C GLY A 377 -3.03 21.76 31.49
N LEU A 378 -3.18 22.22 30.24
CA LEU A 378 -3.11 23.62 29.85
C LEU A 378 -4.19 24.42 30.61
N LYS A 379 -3.78 25.43 31.40
CA LYS A 379 -4.71 26.31 32.10
C LYS A 379 -4.68 27.68 31.48
N TYR A 380 -5.86 28.22 31.19
CA TYR A 380 -6.03 29.56 30.68
C TYR A 380 -7.28 30.22 31.27
N THR A 381 -7.25 31.51 31.38
CA THR A 381 -8.38 32.31 31.81
C THR A 381 -9.04 32.91 30.57
N THR A 382 -10.33 32.66 30.41
CA THR A 382 -11.12 33.31 29.36
C THR A 382 -11.90 34.48 29.98
N THR A 383 -11.68 35.68 29.46
CA THR A 383 -12.42 36.84 29.80
C THR A 383 -13.47 37.08 28.70
N THR A 384 -14.74 37.10 29.06
CA THR A 384 -15.82 37.45 28.14
C THR A 384 -16.45 38.78 28.57
N VAL A 385 -16.46 39.73 27.68
CA VAL A 385 -17.10 41.00 27.89
C VAL A 385 -18.36 41.09 27.03
N ASN A 386 -19.48 41.31 27.67
CA ASN A 386 -20.78 41.45 26.98
C ASN A 386 -21.13 42.92 26.82
N PHE A 387 -21.59 43.27 25.63
CA PHE A 387 -22.00 44.62 25.25
C PHE A 387 -23.44 44.59 24.88
N LEU A 388 -24.18 45.64 25.27
CA LEU A 388 -25.54 45.89 24.84
C LEU A 388 -25.57 47.08 23.86
N ILE A 389 -25.96 46.84 22.63
CA ILE A 389 -26.06 47.87 21.61
C ILE A 389 -27.52 47.93 21.12
N GLY A 390 -28.25 48.94 21.54
CA GLY A 390 -29.70 49.00 21.36
C GLY A 390 -30.38 47.89 22.17
N LYS A 391 -30.97 46.91 21.49
CA LYS A 391 -31.61 45.74 22.10
C LYS A 391 -30.86 44.43 21.86
N GLU A 392 -29.72 44.50 21.19
CA GLU A 392 -28.96 43.33 20.80
C GLU A 392 -27.69 43.19 21.64
N GLU A 393 -27.35 41.92 21.89
CA GLU A 393 -26.20 41.53 22.68
C GLU A 393 -25.01 41.13 21.81
N PHE A 394 -23.85 41.55 22.24
CA PHE A 394 -22.55 41.31 21.64
C PHE A 394 -21.57 40.87 22.67
N SER A 395 -20.56 40.14 22.23
CA SER A 395 -19.46 39.77 23.11
C SER A 395 -18.12 39.91 22.41
N CYS A 396 -17.10 40.22 23.17
CA CYS A 396 -15.71 39.86 22.78
C CYS A 396 -15.12 38.94 23.84
N LYS A 397 -14.27 38.05 23.37
CA LYS A 397 -13.58 37.07 24.23
C LYS A 397 -12.09 37.27 24.09
N GLY A 398 -11.40 37.25 25.20
CA GLY A 398 -9.96 37.16 25.25
C GLY A 398 -9.55 35.98 26.09
N SER A 399 -8.35 35.46 25.85
CA SER A 399 -7.79 34.37 26.63
C SER A 399 -6.34 34.66 26.98
N SER A 400 -5.97 34.36 28.21
CA SER A 400 -4.59 34.45 28.68
C SER A 400 -4.18 33.10 29.27
N VAL A 401 -3.09 32.54 28.79
CA VAL A 401 -2.55 31.28 29.29
C VAL A 401 -1.88 31.51 30.64
N THR A 402 -2.38 30.84 31.66
CA THR A 402 -1.85 30.91 33.03
C THR A 402 -0.83 29.82 33.36
N SER A 403 -0.93 28.67 32.66
CA SER A 403 0.02 27.58 32.76
C SER A 403 0.03 26.77 31.47
N LEU A 404 1.18 26.61 30.85
CA LEU A 404 1.30 25.88 29.58
C LEU A 404 1.03 24.36 29.74
N GLY A 405 1.36 23.78 30.92
CA GLY A 405 1.15 22.35 31.12
C GLY A 405 1.74 21.51 29.97
N PHE A 406 0.94 20.58 29.43
CA PHE A 406 1.36 19.73 28.30
C PHE A 406 1.79 20.51 27.05
N ALA A 407 1.26 21.72 26.85
CA ALA A 407 1.60 22.57 25.70
C ALA A 407 3.07 23.02 25.70
N SER A 408 3.77 22.90 26.82
CA SER A 408 5.24 23.11 26.89
C SER A 408 6.02 22.13 26.02
N VAL A 409 5.46 20.96 25.76
CA VAL A 409 6.09 19.89 24.96
C VAL A 409 5.32 19.68 23.65
N MET A 410 3.98 19.73 23.68
CA MET A 410 3.09 19.61 22.52
C MET A 410 2.71 21.01 22.00
N HIS A 411 3.66 21.72 21.40
CA HIS A 411 3.48 23.12 20.98
C HIS A 411 2.33 23.32 19.99
N TRP A 412 2.03 22.31 19.15
CA TRP A 412 0.94 22.33 18.16
C TRP A 412 -0.46 22.30 18.80
N MET A 413 -0.56 21.94 20.09
CA MET A 413 -1.80 21.99 20.88
C MET A 413 -1.86 23.19 21.82
N GLY A 414 -0.89 24.08 21.74
CA GLY A 414 -0.86 25.32 22.49
C GLY A 414 -1.94 26.29 22.01
N ARG A 415 -2.35 27.17 22.91
CA ARG A 415 -3.26 28.28 22.62
C ARG A 415 -2.49 29.59 22.66
N ALA A 416 -2.71 30.45 21.67
CA ALA A 416 -2.17 31.82 21.70
C ALA A 416 -2.98 32.68 22.67
N ASP A 417 -2.33 33.66 23.30
CA ASP A 417 -3.01 34.67 24.07
C ASP A 417 -3.81 35.59 23.13
N GLU A 418 -5.09 35.77 23.42
CA GLU A 418 -5.99 36.71 22.75
C GLU A 418 -6.23 37.87 23.69
N HIS A 419 -5.49 38.94 23.50
CA HIS A 419 -5.63 40.15 24.33
C HIS A 419 -6.86 40.96 23.94
N ILE A 420 -7.69 41.29 24.92
CA ILE A 420 -8.76 42.27 24.77
C ILE A 420 -8.41 43.48 25.64
N PRO A 421 -8.85 44.70 25.22
CA PRO A 421 -8.71 45.90 26.03
C PRO A 421 -9.41 45.77 27.38
N GLU A 422 -8.97 46.55 28.36
CA GLU A 422 -9.58 46.55 29.67
C GLU A 422 -10.95 47.28 29.59
N PHE A 423 -12.04 46.60 29.95
CA PHE A 423 -13.40 47.12 29.99
C PHE A 423 -13.92 47.03 31.41
N LYS A 424 -14.60 48.10 31.87
CA LYS A 424 -15.27 48.12 33.15
C LYS A 424 -16.78 48.03 32.97
N LYS A 425 -17.46 47.38 33.91
CA LYS A 425 -18.92 47.30 33.88
C LYS A 425 -19.55 48.71 33.96
N GLY A 426 -20.30 49.09 32.94
CA GLY A 426 -20.94 50.40 32.82
C GLY A 426 -20.20 51.38 31.91
N ASP A 427 -19.05 50.98 31.31
CA ASP A 427 -18.37 51.82 30.33
C ASP A 427 -19.27 52.05 29.11
N VAL A 428 -19.29 53.28 28.63
CA VAL A 428 -19.97 53.69 27.38
C VAL A 428 -18.89 53.86 26.30
N LEU A 429 -18.91 52.99 25.28
CA LEU A 429 -17.91 52.96 24.22
C LEU A 429 -18.44 53.65 22.95
N HIS A 430 -17.52 54.27 22.21
CA HIS A 430 -17.81 54.82 20.90
C HIS A 430 -17.84 53.71 19.86
N ILE A 431 -18.96 53.60 19.11
CA ILE A 431 -19.09 52.68 17.99
C ILE A 431 -18.38 53.30 16.78
N GLU A 432 -17.29 52.66 16.33
CA GLU A 432 -16.51 53.14 15.20
C GLU A 432 -17.16 52.76 13.87
N SER A 433 -17.69 51.56 13.77
CA SER A 433 -18.39 51.08 12.59
C SER A 433 -19.40 50.00 12.91
N VAL A 434 -20.49 49.99 12.13
CA VAL A 434 -21.47 48.88 12.08
C VAL A 434 -21.71 48.55 10.62
N SER A 435 -21.58 47.28 10.27
CA SER A 435 -21.80 46.80 8.90
C SER A 435 -22.60 45.51 8.89
N ILE A 436 -23.43 45.24 7.86
CA ILE A 436 -24.02 43.92 7.63
C ILE A 436 -23.22 43.18 6.57
N THR A 437 -22.91 41.93 6.85
CA THR A 437 -22.30 41.04 5.86
C THR A 437 -23.30 40.00 5.42
N GLU A 438 -23.47 39.91 4.09
CA GLU A 438 -24.15 38.81 3.47
C GLU A 438 -23.11 37.71 3.20
N GLY A 439 -23.40 36.55 3.69
CA GLY A 439 -22.63 35.33 3.41
C GLY A 439 -23.52 34.23 2.84
N LYS A 440 -22.93 33.22 2.32
CA LYS A 440 -23.63 31.99 1.96
C LYS A 440 -23.01 30.83 2.74
N THR A 441 -23.87 29.92 3.18
CA THR A 441 -23.39 28.66 3.77
C THR A 441 -22.56 27.90 2.74
N SER A 442 -21.52 27.22 3.18
CA SER A 442 -20.64 26.40 2.33
C SER A 442 -20.88 24.91 2.59
N PRO A 443 -20.70 24.06 1.59
CA PRO A 443 -20.73 22.62 1.81
C PRO A 443 -19.60 22.21 2.76
N PRO A 444 -19.69 21.01 3.37
CA PRO A 444 -18.55 20.45 4.09
C PRO A 444 -17.38 20.24 3.13
N ASP A 445 -16.17 20.23 3.65
CA ASP A 445 -14.98 19.86 2.89
C ASP A 445 -14.95 18.35 2.59
N TYR A 446 -14.15 17.94 1.60
CA TYR A 446 -13.84 16.53 1.39
C TYR A 446 -13.17 15.93 2.63
N LEU A 447 -13.40 14.62 2.86
CA LEU A 447 -12.80 13.91 3.97
C LEU A 447 -11.27 13.98 3.90
N THR A 448 -10.64 14.21 5.04
CA THR A 448 -9.23 13.94 5.23
C THR A 448 -9.00 12.45 5.50
N GLU A 449 -7.77 11.96 5.33
CA GLU A 449 -7.44 10.56 5.68
C GLU A 449 -7.72 10.27 7.16
N ALA A 450 -7.51 11.23 8.05
CA ALA A 450 -7.79 11.07 9.49
C ALA A 450 -9.30 10.97 9.79
N GLU A 451 -10.13 11.79 9.12
CA GLU A 451 -11.60 11.68 9.25
C GLU A 451 -12.11 10.34 8.73
N LEU A 452 -11.52 9.83 7.63
CA LEU A 452 -11.89 8.52 7.08
C LEU A 452 -11.52 7.39 8.03
N ILE A 453 -10.34 7.42 8.68
CA ILE A 453 -9.95 6.46 9.72
C ILE A 453 -11.00 6.43 10.81
N GLY A 454 -11.36 7.58 11.38
CA GLY A 454 -12.38 7.66 12.44
C GLY A 454 -13.75 7.14 12.02
N LEU A 455 -14.16 7.33 10.75
CA LEU A 455 -15.39 6.75 10.23
C LEU A 455 -15.30 5.22 10.10
N MET A 456 -14.16 4.71 9.61
CA MET A 456 -13.95 3.26 9.48
C MET A 456 -13.96 2.58 10.86
N GLU A 457 -13.28 3.14 11.86
CA GLU A 457 -13.28 2.66 13.24
C GLU A 457 -14.69 2.67 13.84
N HIS A 458 -15.42 3.79 13.71
CA HIS A 458 -16.78 3.93 14.22
C HIS A 458 -17.74 2.90 13.63
N HIS A 459 -17.57 2.55 12.36
CA HIS A 459 -18.40 1.57 11.66
C HIS A 459 -17.83 0.15 11.68
N GLY A 460 -16.69 -0.10 12.32
CA GLY A 460 -16.04 -1.41 12.42
C GLY A 460 -15.50 -1.94 11.10
N ILE A 461 -15.08 -1.06 10.17
CA ILE A 461 -14.56 -1.42 8.86
C ILE A 461 -13.03 -1.49 8.91
N GLY A 462 -12.50 -2.69 8.82
CA GLY A 462 -11.07 -2.95 8.96
C GLY A 462 -10.62 -3.11 10.40
N THR A 463 -9.33 -3.35 10.55
CA THR A 463 -8.61 -3.41 11.82
C THR A 463 -7.47 -2.42 11.76
N ASP A 464 -6.84 -2.09 12.87
CA ASP A 464 -5.66 -1.20 12.95
C ASP A 464 -4.60 -1.57 11.91
N ALA A 465 -4.41 -2.87 11.67
CA ALA A 465 -3.50 -3.39 10.67
C ALA A 465 -3.96 -3.13 9.23
N SER A 466 -5.27 -3.14 8.96
CA SER A 466 -5.82 -3.14 7.61
C SER A 466 -6.36 -1.78 7.15
N ILE A 467 -6.79 -0.90 8.05
CA ILE A 467 -7.32 0.43 7.72
C ILE A 467 -6.36 1.25 6.85
N PRO A 468 -5.06 1.42 7.21
CA PRO A 468 -4.12 2.15 6.36
C PRO A 468 -3.93 1.52 4.98
N VAL A 469 -4.00 0.19 4.89
CA VAL A 469 -3.90 -0.56 3.63
C VAL A 469 -5.13 -0.33 2.76
N HIS A 470 -6.35 -0.32 3.33
CA HIS A 470 -7.59 -0.05 2.58
C HIS A 470 -7.61 1.37 2.01
N ILE A 471 -7.20 2.38 2.80
CA ILE A 471 -7.10 3.77 2.34
C ILE A 471 -6.07 3.89 1.20
N ASN A 472 -4.90 3.27 1.36
CA ASN A 472 -3.88 3.27 0.32
C ASN A 472 -4.37 2.58 -0.97
N ASN A 473 -5.09 1.47 -0.84
CA ASN A 473 -5.62 0.71 -1.98
C ASN A 473 -6.62 1.52 -2.82
N ILE A 474 -7.56 2.27 -2.19
CA ILE A 474 -8.51 3.11 -2.95
C ILE A 474 -7.80 4.25 -3.69
N CYS A 475 -6.67 4.74 -3.15
CA CYS A 475 -5.83 5.73 -3.83
C CYS A 475 -5.02 5.11 -4.98
N GLN A 476 -4.32 4.00 -4.75
CA GLN A 476 -3.49 3.33 -5.76
C GLN A 476 -4.30 2.81 -6.96
N ARG A 477 -5.55 2.43 -6.73
CA ARG A 477 -6.48 1.95 -7.78
C ARG A 477 -7.19 3.08 -8.51
N ASN A 478 -6.81 4.32 -8.25
CA ASN A 478 -7.40 5.51 -8.84
C ASN A 478 -8.92 5.67 -8.59
N TYR A 479 -9.42 5.18 -7.45
CA TYR A 479 -10.81 5.41 -7.03
C TYR A 479 -10.96 6.73 -6.28
N VAL A 480 -9.88 7.16 -5.62
CA VAL A 480 -9.78 8.42 -4.88
C VAL A 480 -8.44 9.08 -5.22
N GLN A 481 -8.44 10.40 -5.33
CA GLN A 481 -7.24 11.22 -5.47
C GLN A 481 -7.01 12.01 -4.19
N VAL A 482 -5.75 12.06 -3.74
CA VAL A 482 -5.36 12.86 -2.58
C VAL A 482 -5.04 14.29 -3.02
N SER A 483 -5.72 15.29 -2.45
CA SER A 483 -5.60 16.70 -2.83
C SER A 483 -5.14 17.58 -1.66
N GLY A 484 -4.23 18.51 -1.96
CA GLY A 484 -3.74 19.54 -1.03
C GLY A 484 -2.85 19.02 0.10
N SER A 485 -2.31 19.94 0.89
CA SER A 485 -1.45 19.65 2.06
C SER A 485 -2.19 18.96 3.20
N SER A 486 -3.50 19.19 3.33
CA SER A 486 -4.38 18.51 4.28
C SER A 486 -4.81 17.12 3.84
N ARG A 487 -4.31 16.62 2.70
CA ARG A 487 -4.55 15.27 2.17
C ARG A 487 -6.05 14.90 2.10
N LYS A 488 -6.84 15.79 1.45
CA LYS A 488 -8.28 15.56 1.23
C LYS A 488 -8.48 14.46 0.19
N LEU A 489 -9.43 13.59 0.45
CA LEU A 489 -9.78 12.43 -0.37
C LEU A 489 -10.92 12.79 -1.33
N VAL A 490 -10.58 13.02 -2.60
CA VAL A 490 -11.54 13.37 -3.66
C VAL A 490 -11.84 12.13 -4.50
N PRO A 491 -13.07 11.61 -4.51
CA PRO A 491 -13.42 10.47 -5.35
C PRO A 491 -13.25 10.80 -6.83
N THR A 492 -12.73 9.85 -7.60
CA THR A 492 -12.68 9.93 -9.06
C THR A 492 -14.04 9.49 -9.65
N ASN A 493 -14.25 9.77 -10.92
CA ASN A 493 -15.44 9.28 -11.60
C ASN A 493 -15.58 7.75 -11.52
N LEU A 494 -14.47 7.01 -11.59
CA LEU A 494 -14.47 5.57 -11.42
C LEU A 494 -14.89 5.16 -10.01
N GLY A 495 -14.38 5.85 -8.98
CA GLY A 495 -14.76 5.60 -7.60
C GLY A 495 -16.25 5.84 -7.33
N ILE A 496 -16.81 6.92 -7.88
CA ILE A 496 -18.23 7.28 -7.72
C ILE A 496 -19.14 6.18 -8.31
N VAL A 497 -18.84 5.72 -9.52
CA VAL A 497 -19.66 4.71 -10.21
C VAL A 497 -19.59 3.32 -9.54
N LEU A 498 -18.49 3.00 -8.86
CA LEU A 498 -18.33 1.70 -8.18
C LEU A 498 -19.12 1.58 -6.88
N ILE A 499 -19.66 2.70 -6.33
CA ILE A 499 -20.33 2.68 -5.03
C ILE A 499 -21.85 2.46 -5.19
N HIS A 500 -22.25 1.24 -5.23
CA HIS A 500 -23.64 0.85 -4.95
C HIS A 500 -23.71 -0.55 -4.33
N GLY A 501 -23.35 -0.65 -3.06
CA GLY A 501 -23.74 -1.76 -2.19
C GLY A 501 -22.63 -2.56 -1.52
N SER A 502 -22.56 -2.56 -0.19
CA SER A 502 -22.48 -3.75 0.68
C SER A 502 -22.10 -3.47 2.16
N ASP A 503 -22.67 -4.31 3.10
CA ASP A 503 -22.43 -4.30 4.55
C ASP A 503 -21.95 -5.69 5.00
N VAL A 504 -20.66 -5.88 5.27
CA VAL A 504 -20.11 -7.22 5.62
C VAL A 504 -19.35 -7.28 6.94
N GLU A 505 -18.70 -6.22 7.36
CA GLU A 505 -17.69 -6.27 8.44
C GLU A 505 -18.22 -6.55 9.85
N GLN A 506 -19.46 -6.14 10.19
CA GLN A 506 -19.99 -6.33 11.54
C GLN A 506 -20.06 -7.81 11.96
N GLN A 507 -20.26 -8.72 11.01
CA GLN A 507 -20.42 -10.15 11.30
C GLN A 507 -19.07 -10.86 11.53
N LEU A 508 -17.98 -10.40 10.93
CA LEU A 508 -16.64 -10.95 11.18
C LEU A 508 -16.20 -10.72 12.63
N ASN A 509 -16.63 -9.62 13.24
CA ASN A 509 -16.38 -9.34 14.65
C ASN A 509 -17.09 -10.34 15.61
N LEU A 510 -18.23 -10.91 15.22
CA LEU A 510 -18.91 -11.94 16.00
C LEU A 510 -18.11 -13.26 16.01
N ILE A 511 -17.43 -13.61 14.94
CA ILE A 511 -16.52 -14.78 14.91
C ILE A 511 -15.35 -14.54 15.87
N ALA A 512 -14.69 -13.38 15.73
CA ALA A 512 -13.52 -13.04 16.55
C ALA A 512 -13.82 -13.04 18.06
N SER A 513 -15.04 -12.67 18.45
CA SER A 513 -15.49 -12.73 19.84
C SER A 513 -16.00 -14.11 20.29
N GLY A 514 -15.94 -15.13 19.43
CA GLY A 514 -16.41 -16.49 19.72
C GLY A 514 -17.93 -16.62 19.82
N LYS A 515 -18.69 -15.63 19.37
CA LYS A 515 -20.17 -15.61 19.44
C LYS A 515 -20.85 -16.23 18.23
N ALA A 516 -20.10 -16.50 17.15
CA ALA A 516 -20.59 -17.15 15.94
C ALA A 516 -19.58 -18.18 15.39
N SER A 517 -20.09 -19.19 14.69
CA SER A 517 -19.27 -20.24 14.06
C SER A 517 -18.66 -19.71 12.75
N HIS A 518 -17.37 -19.95 12.55
CA HIS A 518 -16.65 -19.64 11.31
C HIS A 518 -17.40 -20.16 10.06
N LYS A 519 -17.75 -21.44 10.08
CA LYS A 519 -18.38 -22.08 8.91
C LYS A 519 -19.76 -21.49 8.60
N ASP A 520 -20.59 -21.28 9.62
CA ASP A 520 -21.95 -20.79 9.42
C ASP A 520 -21.96 -19.35 8.91
N VAL A 521 -21.04 -18.52 9.40
CA VAL A 521 -20.88 -17.13 8.94
C VAL A 521 -20.34 -17.10 7.52
N LEU A 522 -19.31 -17.88 7.22
CA LEU A 522 -18.72 -17.95 5.88
C LEU A 522 -19.76 -18.44 4.85
N ASP A 523 -20.46 -19.54 5.12
CA ASP A 523 -21.50 -20.09 4.24
C ASP A 523 -22.65 -19.10 4.02
N TYR A 524 -23.05 -18.36 5.08
CA TYR A 524 -24.07 -17.32 4.99
C TYR A 524 -23.65 -16.20 4.06
N PHE A 525 -22.42 -15.66 4.23
CA PHE A 525 -21.93 -14.56 3.41
C PHE A 525 -21.64 -14.97 1.98
N LEU A 526 -21.06 -16.13 1.76
CA LEU A 526 -20.82 -16.61 0.40
C LEU A 526 -22.14 -16.73 -0.38
N LYS A 527 -23.19 -17.33 0.22
CA LYS A 527 -24.52 -17.39 -0.40
C LYS A 527 -25.17 -16.03 -0.60
N MET A 528 -24.98 -15.11 0.35
CA MET A 528 -25.46 -13.72 0.22
C MET A 528 -24.76 -13.00 -0.93
N PHE A 529 -23.43 -13.11 -1.03
CA PHE A 529 -22.65 -12.49 -2.09
C PHE A 529 -22.86 -13.16 -3.45
N GLU A 530 -23.07 -14.46 -3.51
CA GLU A 530 -23.46 -15.17 -4.71
C GLU A 530 -24.78 -14.62 -5.29
N ARG A 531 -25.81 -14.45 -4.44
CA ARG A 531 -27.08 -13.80 -4.85
C ARG A 531 -26.90 -12.34 -5.25
N LYS A 532 -26.06 -11.58 -4.54
CA LYS A 532 -25.70 -10.20 -4.92
C LYS A 532 -24.97 -10.18 -6.25
N PHE A 533 -24.08 -11.14 -6.48
CA PHE A 533 -23.34 -11.27 -7.75
C PHE A 533 -24.30 -11.61 -8.92
N GLU A 534 -25.22 -12.55 -8.73
CA GLU A 534 -26.25 -12.83 -9.73
C GLU A 534 -27.14 -11.61 -10.03
N TYR A 535 -27.54 -10.86 -9.00
CA TYR A 535 -28.29 -9.62 -9.19
C TYR A 535 -27.46 -8.59 -9.92
N PHE A 536 -26.19 -8.42 -9.54
CA PHE A 536 -25.26 -7.51 -10.17
C PHE A 536 -25.03 -7.84 -11.65
N THR A 537 -24.85 -9.11 -11.98
CA THR A 537 -24.69 -9.54 -13.40
C THR A 537 -25.95 -9.31 -14.23
N LYS A 538 -27.15 -9.46 -13.64
CA LYS A 538 -28.43 -9.17 -14.30
C LYS A 538 -28.71 -7.66 -14.45
N SER A 539 -28.13 -6.83 -13.58
CA SER A 539 -28.35 -5.38 -13.54
C SER A 539 -27.18 -4.58 -14.10
N ILE A 540 -26.20 -5.24 -14.72
CA ILE A 540 -24.97 -4.62 -15.18
C ILE A 540 -25.21 -3.52 -16.22
N ASP A 541 -26.30 -3.59 -16.98
CA ASP A 541 -26.65 -2.60 -18.01
C ASP A 541 -26.90 -1.21 -17.41
N SER A 542 -27.51 -1.13 -16.21
CA SER A 542 -27.68 0.15 -15.51
C SER A 542 -26.33 0.75 -15.08
N MET A 543 -25.37 -0.07 -14.72
CA MET A 543 -24.01 0.38 -14.42
C MET A 543 -23.27 0.77 -15.69
N ASP A 544 -23.49 0.05 -16.79
CA ASP A 544 -22.93 0.36 -18.10
C ASP A 544 -23.40 1.73 -18.62
N GLU A 545 -24.67 2.08 -18.44
CA GLU A 545 -25.21 3.42 -18.72
C GLU A 545 -24.48 4.53 -17.93
N LEU A 546 -24.18 4.30 -16.66
CA LEU A 546 -23.41 5.24 -15.84
C LEU A 546 -21.96 5.36 -16.33
N PHE A 547 -21.34 4.25 -16.73
CA PHE A 547 -20.02 4.27 -17.34
C PHE A 547 -20.03 4.99 -18.68
N GLU A 548 -21.04 4.79 -19.53
CA GLU A 548 -21.19 5.48 -20.82
C GLU A 548 -21.37 6.99 -20.64
N ALA A 549 -22.13 7.41 -19.63
CA ALA A 549 -22.29 8.83 -19.30
C ALA A 549 -20.99 9.48 -18.79
N THR A 550 -20.11 8.70 -18.15
CA THR A 550 -18.91 9.18 -17.47
C THR A 550 -17.65 9.02 -18.31
N PHE A 551 -17.56 7.95 -19.07
CA PHE A 551 -16.39 7.58 -19.86
C PHE A 551 -16.71 7.59 -21.37
N SER A 552 -15.77 8.09 -22.18
CA SER A 552 -15.95 8.09 -23.62
C SER A 552 -15.88 6.68 -24.20
N PRO A 553 -16.82 6.29 -25.08
CA PRO A 553 -16.75 5.01 -25.78
C PRO A 553 -15.39 4.81 -26.46
N LEU A 554 -14.88 3.58 -26.44
CA LEU A 554 -13.57 3.24 -27.00
C LEU A 554 -13.41 3.65 -28.47
N ALA A 555 -14.49 3.54 -29.24
CA ALA A 555 -14.55 3.96 -30.65
C ALA A 555 -14.30 5.47 -30.85
N ALA A 556 -14.61 6.30 -29.86
CA ALA A 556 -14.43 7.77 -29.95
C ALA A 556 -13.03 8.25 -29.53
N THR A 557 -12.25 7.41 -28.84
CA THR A 557 -10.97 7.80 -28.23
C THR A 557 -9.75 7.26 -28.99
N GLY A 558 -8.55 7.79 -28.70
CA GLY A 558 -7.29 7.33 -29.25
C GLY A 558 -6.90 7.96 -30.60
N ARG A 559 -5.64 7.71 -31.01
CA ARG A 559 -5.07 8.17 -32.29
C ARG A 559 -4.84 7.01 -33.26
N PRO A 560 -4.99 7.19 -34.58
CA PRO A 560 -4.65 6.15 -35.54
C PRO A 560 -3.19 5.73 -35.42
N LEU A 561 -2.91 4.42 -35.43
CA LEU A 561 -1.52 3.92 -35.32
C LEU A 561 -1.21 2.82 -36.34
N SER A 562 -1.89 1.67 -36.32
CA SER A 562 -1.60 0.51 -37.18
C SER A 562 -2.87 -0.02 -37.81
N LYS A 563 -2.78 -0.74 -38.96
CA LYS A 563 -3.94 -1.26 -39.67
C LYS A 563 -4.37 -2.61 -39.11
N CYS A 564 -5.67 -2.77 -38.99
CA CYS A 564 -6.31 -4.02 -38.63
C CYS A 564 -6.14 -5.05 -39.78
N GLY A 565 -5.72 -6.27 -39.42
CA GLY A 565 -5.57 -7.36 -40.42
C GLY A 565 -6.92 -7.82 -41.02
N LYS A 566 -8.05 -7.65 -40.31
CA LYS A 566 -9.39 -8.05 -40.78
C LYS A 566 -9.99 -7.05 -41.76
N CYS A 567 -10.16 -5.79 -41.35
CA CYS A 567 -10.83 -4.76 -42.14
C CYS A 567 -9.90 -3.81 -42.90
N LYS A 568 -8.58 -3.90 -42.71
CA LYS A 568 -7.52 -3.07 -43.32
C LYS A 568 -7.59 -1.58 -42.98
N ARG A 569 -8.47 -1.18 -42.04
CA ARG A 569 -8.57 0.21 -41.56
C ARG A 569 -7.64 0.44 -40.40
N TYR A 570 -7.29 1.71 -40.13
CA TYR A 570 -6.46 2.07 -39.02
C TYR A 570 -7.17 1.82 -37.68
N MET A 571 -6.50 1.11 -36.79
CA MET A 571 -6.87 0.96 -35.40
C MET A 571 -6.42 2.18 -34.59
N LYS A 572 -7.18 2.54 -33.59
CA LYS A 572 -6.88 3.63 -32.66
C LYS A 572 -6.02 3.16 -31.51
N TYR A 573 -4.87 3.81 -31.34
CA TYR A 573 -4.01 3.58 -30.19
C TYR A 573 -4.46 4.42 -29.01
N ILE A 574 -4.80 3.77 -27.92
CA ILE A 574 -5.24 4.36 -26.67
C ILE A 574 -4.11 4.22 -25.67
N ALA A 575 -3.46 5.35 -25.35
CA ALA A 575 -2.28 5.40 -24.49
C ALA A 575 -2.60 5.42 -22.98
N LEU A 576 -3.88 5.52 -22.62
CA LEU A 576 -4.33 5.40 -21.24
C LEU A 576 -4.21 3.94 -20.78
N LYS A 577 -3.80 3.75 -19.53
CA LYS A 577 -3.61 2.40 -18.96
C LYS A 577 -4.92 1.64 -18.83
N PRO A 578 -4.97 0.39 -19.30
CA PRO A 578 -3.95 -0.35 -20.05
C PRO A 578 -3.83 0.10 -21.50
N ASN A 579 -2.59 0.18 -22.03
CA ASN A 579 -2.34 0.47 -23.45
C ASN A 579 -3.06 -0.53 -24.35
N ARG A 580 -3.74 -0.05 -25.39
CA ARG A 580 -4.52 -0.92 -26.29
C ARG A 580 -4.68 -0.34 -27.69
N LEU A 581 -4.95 -1.22 -28.64
CA LEU A 581 -5.40 -0.86 -29.98
C LEU A 581 -6.88 -1.24 -30.13
N HIS A 582 -7.69 -0.32 -30.61
CA HIS A 582 -9.11 -0.55 -30.88
C HIS A 582 -9.42 -0.36 -32.35
N CYS A 583 -10.05 -1.37 -32.97
CA CYS A 583 -10.58 -1.29 -34.32
C CYS A 583 -12.04 -0.87 -34.27
N SER A 584 -12.33 0.39 -34.53
CA SER A 584 -13.72 0.90 -34.54
C SER A 584 -14.63 0.28 -35.63
N THR A 585 -14.08 -0.40 -36.65
CA THR A 585 -14.85 -1.04 -37.72
C THR A 585 -15.23 -2.48 -37.36
N CYS A 586 -14.33 -3.21 -36.67
CA CYS A 586 -14.56 -4.57 -36.20
C CYS A 586 -15.11 -4.65 -34.80
N ASP A 587 -15.10 -3.53 -34.08
CA ASP A 587 -15.39 -3.40 -32.65
C ASP A 587 -14.54 -4.34 -31.77
N GLU A 588 -13.26 -4.51 -32.13
CA GLU A 588 -12.32 -5.38 -31.42
C GLU A 588 -11.19 -4.59 -30.81
N THR A 589 -10.82 -5.00 -29.59
CA THR A 589 -9.75 -4.38 -28.81
C THR A 589 -8.63 -5.36 -28.56
N TYR A 590 -7.39 -4.91 -28.79
CA TYR A 590 -6.16 -5.68 -28.62
C TYR A 590 -5.31 -5.06 -27.54
N ALA A 591 -5.02 -5.80 -26.48
CA ALA A 591 -4.13 -5.38 -25.41
C ALA A 591 -2.70 -5.21 -25.93
N LEU A 592 -1.95 -4.29 -25.34
CA LEU A 592 -0.55 -4.04 -25.63
C LEU A 592 0.28 -4.06 -24.33
N PRO A 593 1.60 -4.26 -24.40
CA PRO A 593 2.46 -4.24 -23.23
C PRO A 593 2.39 -2.90 -22.48
N LEU A 594 2.53 -2.99 -21.15
CA LEU A 594 2.57 -1.84 -20.24
C LEU A 594 3.99 -1.26 -20.14
N ASN A 595 4.10 -0.03 -19.64
CA ASN A 595 5.36 0.62 -19.23
C ASN A 595 6.40 0.86 -20.34
N GLY A 596 6.00 0.91 -21.61
CA GLY A 596 6.86 1.21 -22.73
C GLY A 596 6.22 2.08 -23.79
N ASN A 597 7.02 2.50 -24.78
CA ASN A 597 6.55 3.26 -25.93
C ASN A 597 6.11 2.33 -27.05
N ILE A 598 4.96 2.62 -27.64
CA ILE A 598 4.41 1.89 -28.79
C ILE A 598 4.45 2.80 -30.03
N LYS A 599 5.04 2.28 -31.10
CA LYS A 599 5.11 2.95 -32.41
C LYS A 599 4.73 1.99 -33.53
N LEU A 600 4.41 2.52 -34.70
CA LEU A 600 4.25 1.71 -35.92
C LEU A 600 5.62 1.10 -36.31
N TYR A 601 5.61 -0.19 -36.69
CA TYR A 601 6.83 -0.89 -37.09
C TYR A 601 6.95 -0.97 -38.61
N ARG A 602 7.46 0.07 -39.26
CA ARG A 602 7.82 0.13 -40.69
C ARG A 602 6.73 -0.35 -41.66
N GLU A 603 5.47 -0.25 -41.32
CA GLU A 603 4.31 -0.73 -42.10
C GLU A 603 4.40 -2.24 -42.47
N LEU A 604 5.15 -3.03 -41.76
CA LEU A 604 5.28 -4.46 -41.96
C LEU A 604 4.09 -5.21 -41.34
N ARG A 605 3.73 -6.34 -41.96
CA ARG A 605 2.57 -7.13 -41.56
C ARG A 605 2.96 -8.51 -41.10
N CYS A 606 2.13 -9.06 -40.22
CA CYS A 606 2.22 -10.44 -39.77
C CYS A 606 1.75 -11.35 -40.94
N PRO A 607 2.54 -12.37 -41.30
CA PRO A 607 2.15 -13.29 -42.42
C PRO A 607 0.99 -14.23 -42.05
N LEU A 608 0.60 -14.35 -40.78
CA LEU A 608 -0.48 -15.22 -40.33
C LEU A 608 -1.86 -14.54 -40.39
N ASP A 609 -1.92 -13.26 -40.02
CA ASP A 609 -3.20 -12.57 -39.77
C ASP A 609 -3.28 -11.19 -40.45
N ASP A 610 -2.23 -10.78 -41.16
CA ASP A 610 -2.12 -9.54 -41.94
C ASP A 610 -2.30 -8.25 -41.15
N PHE A 611 -2.16 -8.32 -39.79
CA PHE A 611 -2.10 -7.13 -38.93
C PHE A 611 -0.78 -6.41 -39.11
N GLU A 612 -0.81 -5.07 -39.18
CA GLU A 612 0.42 -4.27 -39.12
C GLU A 612 1.06 -4.37 -37.75
N LEU A 613 2.37 -4.67 -37.78
CA LEU A 613 3.17 -4.81 -36.57
C LEU A 613 3.39 -3.48 -35.89
N VAL A 614 3.41 -3.48 -34.55
CA VAL A 614 3.83 -2.37 -33.73
C VAL A 614 5.14 -2.68 -33.04
N LEU A 615 5.95 -1.65 -32.80
CA LEU A 615 7.20 -1.73 -32.07
C LEU A 615 6.99 -1.31 -30.61
N TYR A 616 7.32 -2.18 -29.71
CA TYR A 616 7.45 -1.86 -28.30
C TYR A 616 8.89 -1.55 -27.94
N SER A 617 9.14 -0.56 -27.06
CA SER A 617 10.47 -0.25 -26.54
C SER A 617 10.43 0.35 -25.14
N THR A 618 11.37 -0.08 -24.29
CA THR A 618 11.54 0.40 -22.89
C THR A 618 12.54 1.54 -22.74
N GLY A 619 12.74 2.33 -23.80
CA GLY A 619 13.70 3.47 -23.85
C GLY A 619 14.95 3.17 -24.64
N SER A 620 15.92 4.09 -24.65
CA SER A 620 17.11 4.04 -25.53
C SER A 620 18.12 2.96 -25.16
N LYS A 621 18.13 2.49 -23.91
CA LYS A 621 19.02 1.43 -23.41
C LYS A 621 18.31 0.11 -23.13
N GLY A 622 16.98 0.07 -23.25
CA GLY A 622 16.18 -1.12 -22.99
C GLY A 622 15.95 -2.00 -24.22
N THR A 623 15.17 -3.06 -24.05
CA THR A 623 14.77 -3.98 -25.12
C THR A 623 13.74 -3.34 -26.04
N GLY A 624 13.85 -3.62 -27.34
CA GLY A 624 12.86 -3.27 -28.35
C GLY A 624 12.50 -4.51 -29.18
N TYR A 625 11.19 -4.76 -29.37
CA TYR A 625 10.74 -5.90 -30.16
C TYR A 625 9.42 -5.62 -30.89
N PRO A 626 9.22 -6.25 -32.05
CA PRO A 626 7.96 -6.15 -32.79
C PRO A 626 6.88 -6.99 -32.12
N ILE A 627 5.64 -6.54 -32.28
CA ILE A 627 4.44 -7.21 -31.78
C ILE A 627 3.40 -7.25 -32.92
N CYS A 628 2.86 -8.42 -33.19
CA CYS A 628 1.60 -8.52 -33.91
C CYS A 628 0.45 -8.32 -32.91
N PRO A 629 -0.42 -7.32 -33.06
CA PRO A 629 -1.51 -7.06 -32.11
C PRO A 629 -2.47 -8.25 -31.99
N TYR A 630 -2.71 -8.97 -33.06
CA TYR A 630 -3.60 -10.13 -33.06
C TYR A 630 -2.97 -11.34 -32.36
N CYS A 631 -1.78 -11.77 -32.79
CA CYS A 631 -1.07 -12.93 -32.21
C CYS A 631 -0.76 -12.72 -30.70
N TYR A 632 -0.47 -11.50 -30.30
CA TYR A 632 -0.24 -11.12 -28.89
C TYR A 632 -1.45 -11.40 -28.00
N ASN A 633 -2.66 -11.25 -28.53
CA ASN A 633 -3.92 -11.48 -27.84
C ASN A 633 -4.52 -12.87 -28.11
N HIS A 634 -4.22 -13.47 -29.26
CA HIS A 634 -4.74 -14.76 -29.75
C HIS A 634 -3.56 -15.63 -30.18
N PRO A 635 -2.97 -16.40 -29.28
CA PRO A 635 -1.82 -17.24 -29.57
C PRO A 635 -2.06 -18.19 -30.75
N PRO A 636 -1.24 -18.14 -31.82
CA PRO A 636 -1.44 -18.98 -32.99
C PRO A 636 -0.79 -20.36 -32.90
N PHE A 637 0.03 -20.63 -31.89
CA PHE A 637 0.79 -21.88 -31.70
C PHE A 637 0.66 -22.39 -30.27
N GLU A 638 0.75 -23.73 -30.07
CA GLU A 638 0.59 -24.38 -28.77
C GLU A 638 1.58 -23.88 -27.70
N ASN A 639 2.81 -23.60 -28.09
CA ASN A 639 3.86 -23.10 -27.18
C ASN A 639 3.94 -21.57 -27.11
N TYR A 640 2.96 -20.86 -27.65
CA TYR A 640 2.90 -19.41 -27.66
C TYR A 640 1.73 -18.94 -26.79
N THR A 641 2.03 -18.28 -25.69
CA THR A 641 1.01 -17.84 -24.75
C THR A 641 0.60 -16.37 -24.97
N LYS A 642 -0.56 -16.00 -24.48
CA LYS A 642 -1.06 -14.61 -24.54
C LYS A 642 -0.08 -13.67 -23.88
N GLY A 643 0.28 -12.58 -24.55
CA GLY A 643 1.27 -11.61 -24.08
C GLY A 643 2.69 -11.83 -24.61
N MET A 644 2.96 -12.89 -25.35
CA MET A 644 4.23 -13.08 -26.03
C MET A 644 4.34 -12.22 -27.30
N SER A 645 5.52 -11.77 -27.61
CA SER A 645 5.87 -10.90 -28.75
C SER A 645 6.53 -11.69 -29.90
N CYS A 646 6.79 -11.03 -31.04
CA CYS A 646 7.35 -11.72 -32.20
C CYS A 646 8.73 -12.36 -31.96
N ASN A 647 9.49 -11.91 -30.98
CA ASN A 647 10.75 -12.54 -30.57
C ASN A 647 10.58 -13.88 -29.82
N HIS A 648 9.36 -14.30 -29.52
CA HIS A 648 9.02 -15.64 -29.02
C HIS A 648 8.30 -16.48 -30.10
N CYS A 649 7.92 -15.86 -31.21
CA CYS A 649 7.10 -16.49 -32.23
C CYS A 649 7.89 -17.58 -32.99
N PRO A 650 7.41 -18.85 -33.03
CA PRO A 650 8.09 -19.95 -33.70
C PRO A 650 7.82 -20.02 -35.21
N HIS A 651 7.24 -18.98 -35.83
CA HIS A 651 6.91 -18.98 -37.24
C HIS A 651 8.16 -19.15 -38.13
N PRO A 652 8.24 -20.17 -39.02
CA PRO A 652 9.46 -20.53 -39.71
C PRO A 652 9.92 -19.53 -40.77
N THR A 653 8.99 -18.81 -41.40
CA THR A 653 9.31 -17.88 -42.51
C THR A 653 9.07 -16.42 -42.19
N CYS A 654 8.54 -16.08 -41.02
CA CYS A 654 8.33 -14.69 -40.63
C CYS A 654 9.69 -14.01 -40.35
N PRO A 655 10.04 -12.90 -41.03
CA PRO A 655 11.32 -12.22 -40.82
C PRO A 655 11.50 -11.64 -39.43
N HIS A 656 10.45 -11.62 -38.60
CA HIS A 656 10.44 -11.05 -37.25
C HIS A 656 10.31 -12.12 -36.16
N SER A 657 10.20 -13.39 -36.56
CA SER A 657 10.05 -14.51 -35.62
C SER A 657 11.33 -14.81 -34.86
N MET A 658 11.21 -15.54 -33.74
CA MET A 658 12.33 -16.05 -32.97
C MET A 658 13.22 -16.95 -33.87
N VAL A 659 12.62 -17.88 -34.62
CA VAL A 659 13.34 -18.83 -35.50
C VAL A 659 14.21 -18.11 -36.53
N THR A 660 13.78 -16.95 -37.01
CA THR A 660 14.51 -16.17 -38.01
C THR A 660 15.64 -15.34 -37.41
N ASN A 661 15.54 -14.88 -36.17
CA ASN A 661 16.45 -13.92 -35.56
C ASN A 661 17.19 -14.44 -34.32
N ALA A 662 16.95 -15.66 -33.86
CA ALA A 662 17.71 -16.29 -32.81
C ALA A 662 19.12 -16.63 -33.28
N ILE A 663 20.12 -16.36 -32.43
CA ILE A 663 21.53 -16.56 -32.73
C ILE A 663 22.09 -17.75 -31.95
N CYS A 664 21.85 -17.78 -30.63
CA CYS A 664 22.36 -18.79 -29.73
C CYS A 664 21.50 -18.89 -28.47
N PRO A 665 21.65 -19.94 -27.65
CA PRO A 665 21.05 -20.00 -26.31
C PRO A 665 21.48 -18.79 -25.46
N CYS A 666 20.70 -18.47 -24.43
CA CYS A 666 21.06 -17.39 -23.51
C CYS A 666 22.31 -17.76 -22.69
N PRO A 667 23.26 -16.82 -22.47
CA PRO A 667 24.42 -17.07 -21.61
C PRO A 667 24.09 -17.53 -20.20
N GLU A 668 23.00 -17.07 -19.62
CA GLU A 668 22.51 -17.50 -18.31
C GLU A 668 21.84 -18.90 -18.34
N SER A 669 21.87 -19.62 -19.45
CA SER A 669 21.38 -21.01 -19.54
C SER A 669 22.24 -22.01 -18.74
N GLU A 670 23.48 -21.67 -18.46
CA GLU A 670 24.43 -22.47 -17.68
C GLU A 670 24.46 -22.09 -16.19
N ASN A 671 23.63 -21.15 -15.75
CA ASN A 671 23.56 -20.78 -14.35
C ASN A 671 22.95 -21.92 -13.51
N GLU A 672 23.74 -22.51 -12.62
CA GLU A 672 23.34 -23.67 -11.80
C GLU A 672 22.16 -23.42 -10.87
N THR A 673 21.92 -22.15 -10.51
CA THR A 673 20.87 -21.77 -9.55
C THR A 673 19.53 -21.42 -10.19
N ASP A 674 19.53 -20.83 -11.39
CA ASP A 674 18.30 -20.42 -12.10
C ASP A 674 18.59 -20.30 -13.62
N PRO A 675 18.64 -21.40 -14.37
CA PRO A 675 19.03 -21.41 -15.77
C PRO A 675 17.98 -20.74 -16.65
N CYS A 676 18.39 -19.74 -17.42
CA CYS A 676 17.53 -19.10 -18.42
C CYS A 676 17.32 -20.01 -19.63
N LYS A 677 16.07 -20.28 -19.98
CA LYS A 677 15.70 -21.10 -21.16
C LYS A 677 15.57 -20.30 -22.46
N GLY A 678 15.88 -19.02 -22.42
CA GLY A 678 15.78 -18.10 -23.56
C GLY A 678 16.90 -18.25 -24.58
N SER A 679 16.77 -17.49 -25.66
CA SER A 679 17.78 -17.35 -26.71
C SER A 679 18.14 -15.88 -26.91
N LEU A 680 19.39 -15.61 -27.29
CA LEU A 680 19.81 -14.30 -27.75
C LEU A 680 19.27 -14.03 -29.16
N ILE A 681 18.56 -12.94 -29.31
CA ILE A 681 17.91 -12.52 -30.55
C ILE A 681 18.54 -11.22 -31.05
N LEU A 682 18.86 -11.15 -32.32
CA LEU A 682 19.30 -9.92 -32.96
C LEU A 682 18.12 -8.95 -33.09
N ASP A 683 18.22 -7.80 -32.43
CA ASP A 683 17.23 -6.75 -32.56
C ASP A 683 17.45 -5.96 -33.86
N ALA A 684 16.75 -6.35 -34.91
CA ALA A 684 16.79 -5.69 -36.21
C ALA A 684 16.27 -4.23 -36.17
N THR A 685 15.64 -3.82 -35.07
CA THR A 685 15.13 -2.44 -34.88
C THR A 685 16.19 -1.51 -34.27
N SER A 686 17.24 -2.07 -33.72
CA SER A 686 18.27 -1.33 -33.02
C SER A 686 19.31 -0.67 -33.97
N ALA A 687 19.27 -0.96 -35.26
CA ALA A 687 20.15 -0.30 -36.24
C ALA A 687 20.05 1.22 -36.14
N PRO A 688 21.16 1.95 -36.27
CA PRO A 688 22.52 1.51 -36.55
C PRO A 688 23.38 1.11 -35.34
N ARG A 689 22.78 1.04 -34.15
CA ARG A 689 23.41 0.57 -32.89
C ARG A 689 22.87 -0.81 -32.55
N TRP A 690 23.35 -1.81 -33.29
CA TRP A 690 22.88 -3.18 -33.20
C TRP A 690 22.95 -3.74 -31.78
N LYS A 691 21.92 -4.49 -31.39
CA LYS A 691 21.80 -5.12 -30.07
C LYS A 691 21.42 -6.59 -30.18
N LEU A 692 21.93 -7.35 -29.23
CA LEU A 692 21.46 -8.69 -28.90
C LEU A 692 20.70 -8.63 -27.60
N SER A 693 19.54 -9.26 -27.51
CA SER A 693 18.74 -9.32 -26.29
C SER A 693 18.17 -10.71 -26.10
N CYS A 694 18.15 -11.20 -24.86
CA CYS A 694 17.44 -12.44 -24.55
C CYS A 694 15.92 -12.21 -24.61
N ASN A 695 15.19 -13.22 -25.08
CA ASN A 695 13.72 -13.18 -25.14
C ASN A 695 13.05 -13.50 -23.80
N GLU A 696 13.76 -14.09 -22.84
CA GLU A 696 13.21 -14.50 -21.54
C GLU A 696 13.76 -13.65 -20.37
N CYS A 697 15.05 -13.36 -20.34
CA CYS A 697 15.66 -12.57 -19.26
C CYS A 697 16.06 -11.15 -19.71
N ASN A 698 16.64 -10.36 -18.79
CA ASN A 698 16.97 -8.95 -19.02
C ASN A 698 18.36 -8.73 -19.63
N ILE A 699 19.03 -9.76 -20.14
CA ILE A 699 20.33 -9.62 -20.79
C ILE A 699 20.20 -8.87 -22.11
N VAL A 700 20.97 -7.79 -22.23
CA VAL A 700 21.11 -6.99 -23.45
C VAL A 700 22.58 -6.66 -23.64
N SER A 701 23.14 -6.95 -24.83
CA SER A 701 24.45 -6.49 -25.24
C SER A 701 24.36 -5.68 -26.53
N SER A 702 25.16 -4.63 -26.66
CA SER A 702 25.19 -3.79 -27.86
C SER A 702 26.51 -3.98 -28.60
N PHE A 703 26.48 -3.95 -29.93
CA PHE A 703 27.70 -3.86 -30.73
C PHE A 703 28.32 -2.46 -30.58
N VAL A 704 29.63 -2.43 -30.61
CA VAL A 704 30.41 -1.15 -30.55
C VAL A 704 30.09 -0.25 -31.74
N ASP A 705 30.26 1.05 -31.58
CA ASP A 705 29.92 2.06 -32.61
C ASP A 705 30.70 1.93 -33.95
N THR A 706 31.73 1.10 -34.01
CA THR A 706 32.47 0.76 -35.24
C THR A 706 31.72 -0.12 -36.21
N VAL A 707 30.72 -0.85 -35.72
CA VAL A 707 29.89 -1.74 -36.52
C VAL A 707 28.84 -0.95 -37.29
N LYS A 708 28.75 -1.19 -38.60
CA LYS A 708 27.79 -0.56 -39.54
C LYS A 708 26.54 -1.42 -39.69
N ASN A 709 26.75 -2.74 -39.91
CA ASN A 709 25.64 -3.65 -40.15
C ASN A 709 25.91 -5.05 -39.55
N VAL A 710 24.87 -5.74 -39.14
CA VAL A 710 24.94 -7.12 -38.63
C VAL A 710 23.84 -7.94 -39.31
N ASN A 711 24.23 -9.00 -40.02
CA ASN A 711 23.32 -9.90 -40.71
C ASN A 711 23.51 -11.35 -40.23
N ILE A 712 22.41 -12.07 -40.11
CA ILE A 712 22.39 -13.49 -39.77
C ILE A 712 22.56 -14.32 -41.03
N ILE A 713 23.52 -15.27 -41.00
CA ILE A 713 23.76 -16.20 -42.09
C ILE A 713 22.93 -17.46 -41.84
N LYS A 714 21.80 -17.58 -42.52
CA LYS A 714 20.78 -18.60 -42.23
C LYS A 714 21.17 -20.05 -42.53
N ASN A 715 22.16 -20.25 -43.39
CA ASN A 715 22.52 -21.59 -43.87
C ASN A 715 23.79 -22.19 -43.25
N ASP A 716 24.47 -21.40 -42.43
CA ASP A 716 25.72 -21.82 -41.80
C ASP A 716 25.60 -21.76 -40.27
N MET A 717 25.84 -22.88 -39.64
CA MET A 717 25.87 -23.01 -38.18
C MET A 717 27.29 -23.31 -37.70
N CYS A 718 27.63 -22.73 -36.57
CA CYS A 718 28.88 -23.04 -35.89
C CYS A 718 28.82 -24.46 -35.27
N GLU A 719 29.97 -25.07 -35.02
CA GLU A 719 30.05 -26.36 -34.33
C GLU A 719 29.37 -26.36 -32.96
N CYS A 720 29.30 -25.21 -32.29
CA CYS A 720 28.58 -25.03 -31.03
C CYS A 720 27.04 -24.96 -31.17
N GLY A 721 26.49 -25.07 -32.38
CA GLY A 721 25.05 -24.99 -32.65
C GLY A 721 24.51 -23.57 -32.77
N SER A 722 25.33 -22.53 -32.70
CA SER A 722 24.93 -21.13 -32.88
C SER A 722 24.96 -20.73 -34.35
N VAL A 723 24.14 -19.76 -34.70
CA VAL A 723 24.09 -19.21 -36.05
C VAL A 723 25.21 -18.20 -36.26
N LEU A 724 25.82 -18.19 -37.45
CA LEU A 724 26.90 -17.27 -37.77
C LEU A 724 26.41 -15.88 -38.10
N LEU A 725 27.15 -14.86 -37.70
CA LEU A 725 26.91 -13.46 -38.01
C LEU A 725 27.90 -12.95 -39.04
N LYS A 726 27.39 -12.19 -40.03
CA LYS A 726 28.22 -11.33 -40.90
C LYS A 726 28.18 -9.89 -40.40
N ILE A 727 29.33 -9.36 -40.01
CA ILE A 727 29.51 -8.04 -39.45
C ILE A 727 30.21 -7.14 -40.44
N GLU A 728 29.66 -5.99 -40.76
CA GLU A 728 30.21 -4.97 -41.65
C GLU A 728 30.60 -3.73 -40.83
N PHE A 729 31.76 -3.19 -41.09
CA PHE A 729 32.29 -2.01 -40.38
C PHE A 729 32.01 -0.71 -41.11
N ARG A 730 32.10 0.41 -40.41
CA ARG A 730 31.97 1.75 -41.00
C ARG A 730 33.21 2.11 -41.84
N GLU A 731 33.02 2.85 -42.91
CA GLU A 731 34.01 3.17 -43.93
C GLU A 731 35.29 3.82 -43.41
N ASN A 732 35.24 4.47 -42.28
CA ASN A 732 36.38 5.11 -41.61
C ASN A 732 37.28 4.17 -40.80
N GLN A 733 37.04 2.83 -40.81
CA GLN A 733 37.79 1.87 -40.00
C GLN A 733 38.77 0.99 -40.81
N ASN A 734 38.74 1.01 -42.14
CA ASN A 734 39.57 0.17 -43.04
C ASN A 734 39.59 -1.34 -42.63
N LYS A 735 38.48 -1.86 -42.06
CA LYS A 735 38.33 -3.28 -41.72
C LYS A 735 37.42 -3.98 -42.72
N GLU A 736 37.87 -5.15 -43.20
CA GLU A 736 37.03 -6.00 -44.03
C GLU A 736 35.85 -6.62 -43.23
N PRO A 737 34.75 -6.93 -43.93
CA PRO A 737 33.63 -7.63 -43.29
C PRO A 737 34.08 -8.97 -42.71
N MET A 738 33.65 -9.25 -41.48
CA MET A 738 34.01 -10.50 -40.82
C MET A 738 32.78 -11.39 -40.65
N THR A 739 32.99 -12.70 -40.62
CA THR A 739 31.96 -13.73 -40.40
C THR A 739 32.41 -14.63 -39.28
N GLY A 740 31.57 -14.87 -38.29
CA GLY A 740 31.92 -15.75 -37.15
C GLY A 740 30.78 -15.99 -36.18
N CYS A 741 31.06 -16.69 -35.14
CA CYS A 741 30.15 -17.09 -34.09
C CYS A 741 30.26 -16.17 -32.86
N VAL A 742 29.17 -15.70 -32.35
CA VAL A 742 29.16 -14.83 -31.14
C VAL A 742 29.63 -15.55 -29.87
N MET A 743 29.54 -16.89 -29.87
CA MET A 743 29.92 -17.73 -28.72
C MET A 743 31.36 -18.25 -28.76
N CYS A 744 31.93 -18.44 -29.96
CA CYS A 744 33.21 -19.11 -30.13
C CYS A 744 34.32 -18.19 -30.65
N ASP A 745 33.95 -17.01 -31.18
CA ASP A 745 34.90 -16.09 -31.82
C ASP A 745 35.17 -14.90 -30.92
N SER A 746 36.37 -14.86 -30.38
CA SER A 746 36.82 -13.78 -29.49
C SER A 746 36.88 -12.41 -30.15
N GLU A 747 37.08 -12.34 -31.49
CA GLU A 747 37.04 -11.06 -32.19
C GLU A 747 35.62 -10.48 -32.27
N ILE A 748 34.60 -11.35 -32.43
CA ILE A 748 33.20 -10.95 -32.41
C ILE A 748 32.73 -10.60 -30.99
N GLU A 749 33.16 -11.37 -29.99
CA GLU A 749 32.86 -11.03 -28.61
C GLU A 749 33.42 -9.67 -28.19
N ASN A 750 34.62 -9.34 -28.63
CA ASN A 750 35.25 -8.02 -28.38
C ASN A 750 34.50 -6.84 -29.03
N LEU A 751 33.60 -7.10 -29.98
CA LEU A 751 32.71 -6.09 -30.56
C LEU A 751 31.43 -5.86 -29.72
N LEU A 752 31.20 -6.64 -28.65
CA LEU A 752 30.07 -6.49 -27.77
C LEU A 752 30.41 -5.66 -26.52
N THR A 753 29.49 -4.83 -26.08
CA THR A 753 29.64 -3.99 -24.85
C THR A 753 29.62 -4.79 -23.57
N THR A 754 28.98 -5.94 -23.57
CA THR A 754 28.92 -6.88 -22.45
C THR A 754 29.55 -8.18 -22.93
N ARG A 755 30.65 -8.61 -22.30
CA ARG A 755 31.28 -9.90 -22.56
C ARG A 755 30.49 -10.97 -21.84
N PHE A 756 30.21 -12.06 -22.53
CA PHE A 756 29.57 -13.24 -21.96
C PHE A 756 30.63 -14.20 -21.42
N ALA A 757 30.42 -14.76 -20.22
CA ALA A 757 31.47 -15.51 -19.48
C ALA A 757 31.81 -16.93 -20.03
N TRP A 758 31.50 -17.24 -21.27
CA TRP A 758 31.56 -18.62 -21.84
C TRP A 758 32.92 -19.03 -22.45
N LEU A 759 33.80 -18.06 -22.66
CA LEU A 759 35.09 -18.32 -23.31
C LEU A 759 36.20 -18.84 -22.37
N TYR A 760 35.90 -19.18 -21.12
CA TYR A 760 36.89 -19.55 -20.12
C TYR A 760 36.73 -20.97 -19.54
N ASN A 761 35.99 -21.86 -20.20
CA ASN A 761 35.96 -23.29 -19.84
C ASN A 761 36.42 -24.18 -21.00
#